data_da0d71bc4059d649def3cd2475214594
#
_entry.id   da0d71bc4059d649def3cd2475214594
#
_cell.length_a   1.000
_cell.length_b   1.000
_cell.length_c   1.000
_cell.angle_alpha   90.00
_cell.angle_beta   90.00
_cell.angle_gamma   90.00
#
_symmetry.space_group_name_H-M   'P 1'
#
loop_
_entity.id
_entity.type
_entity.pdbx_description
1 polymer ?
#
loop_
_entity_poly.entity_id
_entity_poly.type
_entity_poly.pdbx_seq_one_letter_code
_entity_poly.pdbx_strand_id
1 'polypeptide(L)'
;MDTSVTEPTPGGARALWLSTAAFAACFAVWTLFSILGLGVKAEFHLTETQFGLLVGTPVLTGALSRAVLGILSDRFGGRRMFLIVMLVAAAATFLMSFADSYLRLILAALGVGLAGGSFAVGISYVTKFVPADRQGAAFGVFSVGTAGAVITEFLAPAAMLEAGWRGAAQLWAAGLFVVALLFILATRDEPGRGRAAGTPTLAEQLRPLKNIQVWRFSLYYFVLFGAFVGLSLWLPRYFVGVYGLDVKLAGLLTAGYAIPASLFRIYGGRLSDRYGARAVLYWTFGAAALFAFMLSYPPTDYVIRGVRGPIAFSTSMGLAPFVIILLALGFFMSLGMSAVLKHIPTYYPENVGSVAGVVSMVGGLGGFVLPLVFGVLSDLTGVWTSCFFLLLLLSLTSLVWMHFAIRRMELQAGVDRGQLPELPEMASVHAARVAREGGAGGLGRTIQRPPIADWRPEDPAFWETVGRPVARRNLWISTYCLLLAFAVWMVWSVVVAKLPAAGFSFTPDQLFWLAALPGLSGATLRIFYSFVVPLFGGRLWTAISTASLLIPAFGIGYAVQAPDTPYLIFVVLALLCGLGGGNFASSMANISFFFPKAEKGAALAINAGLGNLGVSLMQFVVPIAITAAIFGALGGGPQSIGEGGRLWMQNAGFLWIPFILLGVALAWFGMDDLMGAKASFADQAAIFERRHTWLMCWLYLGTFGSFIGFSAGFPLLARLAFPDVDSLKYVFLGPLVGALSRAGTGWLADRFGGARLSLGVFIAMTASVGGVIWFLEAGSFPGFFAAVMLLFFFSGVGNATTFQMIPAIWRQTVGRAGDAARADREAAAVIGFTSAIAAFGAFFIPKAYGASIAATASANLALWGFMLFYLSCAALTFAVYVRPGGLLHAAERQGAAR
;
A
#
# COMPACT_ATOMS: atom_id res chain seq x y z
N MET A 1 -44.60 -11.16 17.67
CA MET A 1 -44.43 -11.77 16.34
C MET A 1 -45.64 -11.30 15.53
N ASP A 2 -45.47 -10.19 14.85
CA ASP A 2 -46.51 -9.60 14.00
C ASP A 2 -46.04 -9.81 12.55
N THR A 3 -46.64 -10.81 11.89
CA THR A 3 -46.37 -11.19 10.52
C THR A 3 -47.24 -10.36 9.59
N SER A 4 -46.98 -9.04 9.52
CA SER A 4 -47.53 -8.23 8.43
C SER A 4 -46.64 -8.42 7.20
N VAL A 5 -47.08 -9.28 6.29
CA VAL A 5 -46.58 -9.36 4.91
C VAL A 5 -46.82 -7.98 4.27
N THR A 6 -45.79 -7.14 4.25
CA THR A 6 -45.85 -5.83 3.59
C THR A 6 -45.92 -6.07 2.09
N GLU A 7 -47.05 -5.73 1.50
CA GLU A 7 -47.25 -5.72 0.03
C GLU A 7 -46.19 -4.87 -0.67
N PRO A 8 -45.74 -5.22 -1.90
CA PRO A 8 -44.76 -4.44 -2.64
C PRO A 8 -45.28 -3.00 -2.82
N THR A 9 -44.49 -2.03 -2.39
CA THR A 9 -44.85 -0.61 -2.56
C THR A 9 -45.15 -0.32 -4.03
N PRO A 10 -46.32 0.28 -4.35
CA PRO A 10 -46.70 0.59 -5.73
C PRO A 10 -45.60 1.46 -6.39
N GLY A 11 -44.95 0.96 -7.44
CA GLY A 11 -43.89 1.64 -8.18
C GLY A 11 -42.47 1.13 -7.88
N GLY A 12 -42.23 0.14 -7.00
CA GLY A 12 -40.91 -0.38 -6.69
C GLY A 12 -40.19 -0.99 -7.89
N ALA A 13 -40.90 -1.78 -8.71
CA ALA A 13 -40.31 -2.34 -9.94
C ALA A 13 -39.93 -1.23 -10.94
N ARG A 14 -40.75 -0.19 -11.09
CA ARG A 14 -40.47 0.96 -11.96
C ARG A 14 -39.25 1.75 -11.48
N ALA A 15 -39.14 2.01 -10.16
CA ALA A 15 -38.00 2.69 -9.56
C ALA A 15 -36.70 1.88 -9.78
N LEU A 16 -36.73 0.55 -9.60
CA LEU A 16 -35.59 -0.34 -9.82
C LEU A 16 -35.11 -0.30 -11.28
N TRP A 17 -36.01 -0.53 -12.26
CA TRP A 17 -35.59 -0.60 -13.67
C TRP A 17 -35.13 0.75 -14.22
N LEU A 18 -35.79 1.86 -13.86
CA LEU A 18 -35.37 3.20 -14.28
C LEU A 18 -34.05 3.60 -13.63
N SER A 19 -33.80 3.23 -12.38
CA SER A 19 -32.50 3.45 -11.73
C SER A 19 -31.43 2.60 -12.36
N THR A 20 -31.74 1.36 -12.75
CA THR A 20 -30.78 0.48 -13.46
C THR A 20 -30.40 1.08 -14.82
N ALA A 21 -31.39 1.57 -15.59
CA ALA A 21 -31.15 2.21 -16.87
C ALA A 21 -30.33 3.53 -16.73
N ALA A 22 -30.67 4.35 -15.72
CA ALA A 22 -29.93 5.58 -15.43
C ALA A 22 -28.50 5.29 -14.98
N PHE A 23 -28.31 4.24 -14.15
CA PHE A 23 -26.97 3.78 -13.77
C PHE A 23 -26.19 3.26 -14.97
N ALA A 24 -26.82 2.52 -15.90
CA ALA A 24 -26.16 2.04 -17.12
C ALA A 24 -25.70 3.22 -18.00
N ALA A 25 -26.53 4.26 -18.18
CA ALA A 25 -26.14 5.46 -18.91
C ALA A 25 -24.98 6.22 -18.23
N CYS A 26 -25.01 6.35 -16.89
CA CYS A 26 -23.90 6.93 -16.13
C CYS A 26 -22.63 6.09 -16.28
N PHE A 27 -22.75 4.77 -16.25
CA PHE A 27 -21.59 3.87 -16.38
C PHE A 27 -21.01 3.90 -17.79
N ALA A 28 -21.84 4.05 -18.81
CA ALA A 28 -21.41 4.25 -20.18
C ALA A 28 -20.56 5.52 -20.34
N VAL A 29 -21.01 6.64 -19.78
CA VAL A 29 -20.23 7.89 -19.78
C VAL A 29 -18.95 7.75 -18.94
N TRP A 30 -19.02 7.06 -17.82
CA TRP A 30 -17.89 6.86 -16.92
C TRP A 30 -16.71 6.12 -17.57
N THR A 31 -17.00 5.17 -18.46
CA THR A 31 -15.99 4.38 -19.19
C THR A 31 -15.62 4.96 -20.55
N LEU A 32 -16.14 6.12 -20.92
CA LEU A 32 -16.02 6.69 -22.26
C LEU A 32 -14.56 6.90 -22.72
N PHE A 33 -13.67 7.26 -21.80
CA PHE A 33 -12.26 7.47 -22.10
C PHE A 33 -11.51 6.21 -22.55
N SER A 34 -12.05 5.01 -22.35
CA SER A 34 -11.45 3.77 -22.87
C SER A 34 -11.35 3.75 -24.40
N ILE A 35 -12.32 4.35 -25.07
CA ILE A 35 -12.38 4.45 -26.53
C ILE A 35 -11.92 5.83 -27.01
N LEU A 36 -12.52 6.91 -26.49
CA LEU A 36 -12.19 8.27 -26.93
C LEU A 36 -10.75 8.65 -26.61
N GLY A 37 -10.22 8.09 -25.51
CA GLY A 37 -8.82 8.27 -25.12
C GLY A 37 -7.82 7.80 -26.19
N LEU A 38 -8.20 6.87 -27.07
CA LEU A 38 -7.35 6.45 -28.20
C LEU A 38 -7.18 7.58 -29.21
N GLY A 39 -8.26 8.27 -29.57
CA GLY A 39 -8.21 9.43 -30.43
C GLY A 39 -7.46 10.61 -29.79
N VAL A 40 -7.72 10.86 -28.50
CA VAL A 40 -7.00 11.86 -27.72
C VAL A 40 -5.50 11.54 -27.64
N LYS A 41 -5.11 10.28 -27.40
CA LYS A 41 -3.72 9.83 -27.36
C LYS A 41 -3.01 10.12 -28.68
N ALA A 42 -3.66 9.84 -29.80
CA ALA A 42 -3.10 10.09 -31.13
C ALA A 42 -2.92 11.59 -31.40
N GLU A 43 -3.90 12.43 -31.02
CA GLU A 43 -3.87 13.87 -31.26
C GLU A 43 -2.85 14.60 -30.35
N PHE A 44 -2.75 14.22 -29.09
CA PHE A 44 -1.87 14.88 -28.10
C PHE A 44 -0.55 14.15 -27.85
N HIS A 45 -0.25 13.08 -28.61
CA HIS A 45 0.98 12.28 -28.49
C HIS A 45 1.29 11.81 -27.05
N LEU A 46 0.25 11.31 -26.33
CA LEU A 46 0.38 10.93 -24.92
C LEU A 46 1.21 9.65 -24.76
N THR A 47 2.04 9.63 -23.70
CA THR A 47 2.69 8.40 -23.23
C THR A 47 1.66 7.39 -22.69
N GLU A 48 2.03 6.11 -22.51
CA GLU A 48 1.15 5.11 -21.93
C GLU A 48 0.75 5.46 -20.49
N THR A 49 1.66 6.05 -19.73
CA THR A 49 1.38 6.57 -18.38
C THR A 49 0.35 7.70 -18.40
N GLN A 50 0.50 8.67 -19.30
CA GLN A 50 -0.46 9.78 -19.46
C GLN A 50 -1.83 9.27 -19.92
N PHE A 51 -1.86 8.30 -20.82
CA PHE A 51 -3.08 7.65 -21.24
C PHE A 51 -3.74 6.91 -20.06
N GLY A 52 -2.98 6.12 -19.30
CA GLY A 52 -3.47 5.41 -18.11
C GLY A 52 -4.04 6.38 -17.07
N LEU A 53 -3.38 7.52 -16.84
CA LEU A 53 -3.89 8.58 -15.96
C LEU A 53 -5.20 9.17 -16.49
N LEU A 54 -5.28 9.47 -17.76
CA LEU A 54 -6.47 10.06 -18.38
C LEU A 54 -7.68 9.14 -18.26
N VAL A 55 -7.56 7.86 -18.60
CA VAL A 55 -8.67 6.90 -18.54
C VAL A 55 -9.04 6.52 -17.11
N GLY A 56 -8.08 6.58 -16.19
CA GLY A 56 -8.30 6.31 -14.78
C GLY A 56 -8.91 7.48 -13.99
N THR A 57 -8.70 8.73 -14.43
CA THR A 57 -9.13 9.94 -13.70
C THR A 57 -10.64 9.98 -13.43
N PRO A 58 -11.56 9.64 -14.36
CA PRO A 58 -12.99 9.56 -14.06
C PRO A 58 -13.30 8.55 -12.96
N VAL A 59 -12.52 7.46 -12.92
CA VAL A 59 -12.75 6.41 -11.92
C VAL A 59 -12.34 6.87 -10.53
N LEU A 60 -11.28 7.67 -10.41
CA LEU A 60 -10.87 8.28 -9.15
C LEU A 60 -12.00 9.12 -8.55
N THR A 61 -12.51 10.08 -9.33
CA THR A 61 -13.60 10.95 -8.85
C THR A 61 -14.86 10.16 -8.57
N GLY A 62 -15.21 9.20 -9.44
CA GLY A 62 -16.36 8.33 -9.26
C GLY A 62 -16.29 7.49 -8.00
N ALA A 63 -15.12 6.96 -7.67
CA ALA A 63 -14.91 6.17 -6.46
C ALA A 63 -15.03 7.04 -5.20
N LEU A 64 -14.32 8.17 -5.16
CA LEU A 64 -14.31 9.07 -4.00
C LEU A 64 -15.67 9.72 -3.75
N SER A 65 -16.39 10.09 -4.81
CA SER A 65 -17.69 10.73 -4.71
C SER A 65 -18.78 9.83 -4.13
N ARG A 66 -18.65 8.48 -4.19
CA ARG A 66 -19.65 7.53 -3.67
C ARG A 66 -19.98 7.75 -2.21
N ALA A 67 -18.98 8.00 -1.37
CA ALA A 67 -19.20 8.25 0.05
C ALA A 67 -19.99 9.57 0.27
N VAL A 68 -19.57 10.64 -0.41
CA VAL A 68 -20.19 11.96 -0.31
C VAL A 68 -21.61 11.96 -0.90
N LEU A 69 -21.77 11.41 -2.11
CA LEU A 69 -23.05 11.35 -2.80
C LEU A 69 -24.07 10.43 -2.11
N GLY A 70 -23.59 9.36 -1.45
CA GLY A 70 -24.43 8.51 -0.60
C GLY A 70 -25.04 9.31 0.56
N ILE A 71 -24.22 10.07 1.30
CA ILE A 71 -24.68 10.95 2.39
C ILE A 71 -25.63 12.03 1.87
N LEU A 72 -25.29 12.67 0.76
CA LEU A 72 -26.14 13.70 0.16
C LEU A 72 -27.46 13.12 -0.36
N SER A 73 -27.46 11.87 -0.87
CA SER A 73 -28.66 11.17 -1.30
C SER A 73 -29.61 10.91 -0.13
N ASP A 74 -29.09 10.54 1.03
CA ASP A 74 -29.92 10.33 2.23
C ASP A 74 -30.52 11.66 2.75
N ARG A 75 -29.77 12.77 2.59
CA ARG A 75 -30.19 14.10 3.05
C ARG A 75 -31.14 14.82 2.07
N PHE A 76 -30.81 14.83 0.79
CA PHE A 76 -31.53 15.59 -0.25
C PHE A 76 -32.48 14.75 -1.10
N GLY A 77 -32.46 13.42 -0.92
CA GLY A 77 -33.24 12.43 -1.65
C GLY A 77 -32.55 11.91 -2.90
N GLY A 78 -32.60 10.57 -3.10
CA GLY A 78 -31.90 9.88 -4.16
C GLY A 78 -32.33 10.31 -5.56
N ARG A 79 -33.62 10.57 -5.80
CA ARG A 79 -34.14 11.04 -7.09
C ARG A 79 -33.46 12.35 -7.54
N ARG A 80 -33.41 13.35 -6.67
CA ARG A 80 -32.77 14.64 -6.97
C ARG A 80 -31.26 14.52 -7.16
N MET A 81 -30.62 13.76 -6.28
CA MET A 81 -29.18 13.54 -6.38
C MET A 81 -28.80 12.78 -7.64
N PHE A 82 -29.60 11.80 -8.07
CA PHE A 82 -29.38 11.10 -9.33
C PHE A 82 -29.44 12.04 -10.52
N LEU A 83 -30.47 12.93 -10.56
CA LEU A 83 -30.59 13.95 -11.60
C LEU A 83 -29.36 14.88 -11.62
N ILE A 84 -28.95 15.42 -10.46
CA ILE A 84 -27.82 16.33 -10.36
C ILE A 84 -26.55 15.65 -10.88
N VAL A 85 -26.30 14.41 -10.47
CA VAL A 85 -25.11 13.64 -10.90
C VAL A 85 -25.11 13.45 -12.42
N MET A 86 -26.26 13.07 -13.02
CA MET A 86 -26.37 12.91 -14.47
C MET A 86 -26.17 14.23 -15.22
N LEU A 87 -26.73 15.33 -14.77
CA LEU A 87 -26.59 16.64 -15.41
C LEU A 87 -25.16 17.17 -15.33
N VAL A 88 -24.52 17.07 -14.18
CA VAL A 88 -23.11 17.50 -14.00
C VAL A 88 -22.17 16.65 -14.85
N ALA A 89 -22.37 15.33 -14.88
CA ALA A 89 -21.58 14.46 -15.72
C ALA A 89 -21.80 14.71 -17.22
N ALA A 90 -23.04 14.96 -17.64
CA ALA A 90 -23.35 15.33 -19.04
C ALA A 90 -22.69 16.65 -19.43
N ALA A 91 -22.77 17.68 -18.58
CA ALA A 91 -22.09 18.96 -18.80
C ALA A 91 -20.56 18.79 -18.91
N ALA A 92 -19.94 18.03 -18.01
CA ALA A 92 -18.50 17.76 -18.04
C ALA A 92 -18.09 16.98 -19.30
N THR A 93 -18.89 16.00 -19.74
CA THR A 93 -18.66 15.24 -20.97
C THR A 93 -18.80 16.13 -22.20
N PHE A 94 -19.75 17.04 -22.21
CA PHE A 94 -19.88 18.02 -23.29
C PHE A 94 -18.70 19.00 -23.33
N LEU A 95 -18.29 19.53 -22.18
CA LEU A 95 -17.13 20.44 -22.08
C LEU A 95 -15.81 19.77 -22.47
N MET A 96 -15.67 18.47 -22.27
CA MET A 96 -14.52 17.70 -22.74
C MET A 96 -14.28 17.87 -24.24
N SER A 97 -15.32 17.98 -25.06
CA SER A 97 -15.20 18.13 -26.51
C SER A 97 -14.50 19.43 -26.97
N PHE A 98 -14.38 20.42 -26.07
CA PHE A 98 -13.68 21.69 -26.31
C PHE A 98 -12.27 21.73 -25.71
N ALA A 99 -11.80 20.62 -25.14
CA ALA A 99 -10.47 20.58 -24.54
C ALA A 99 -9.38 20.63 -25.64
N ASP A 100 -8.41 21.53 -25.45
CA ASP A 100 -7.28 21.79 -26.33
C ASP A 100 -5.93 21.47 -25.69
N SER A 101 -5.95 21.00 -24.43
CA SER A 101 -4.76 20.63 -23.68
C SER A 101 -5.01 19.43 -22.79
N TYR A 102 -3.96 18.70 -22.48
CA TYR A 102 -4.01 17.54 -21.58
C TYR A 102 -4.58 17.91 -20.20
N LEU A 103 -4.22 19.09 -19.67
CA LEU A 103 -4.73 19.53 -18.37
C LEU A 103 -6.25 19.75 -18.40
N ARG A 104 -6.79 20.36 -19.48
CA ARG A 104 -8.25 20.55 -19.62
C ARG A 104 -8.97 19.22 -19.77
N LEU A 105 -8.36 18.24 -20.46
CA LEU A 105 -8.89 16.88 -20.55
C LEU A 105 -8.95 16.21 -19.17
N ILE A 106 -7.91 16.34 -18.35
CA ILE A 106 -7.90 15.81 -16.98
C ILE A 106 -8.98 16.49 -16.12
N LEU A 107 -9.14 17.82 -16.20
CA LEU A 107 -10.17 18.54 -15.46
C LEU A 107 -11.59 18.12 -15.90
N ALA A 108 -11.82 17.94 -17.19
CA ALA A 108 -13.08 17.41 -17.69
C ALA A 108 -13.32 15.96 -17.22
N ALA A 109 -12.27 15.13 -17.24
CA ALA A 109 -12.31 13.75 -16.76
C ALA A 109 -12.69 13.65 -15.27
N LEU A 110 -12.23 14.57 -14.41
CA LEU A 110 -12.67 14.66 -13.02
C LEU A 110 -14.18 14.91 -12.91
N GLY A 111 -14.73 15.79 -13.75
CA GLY A 111 -16.17 16.07 -13.81
C GLY A 111 -16.99 14.88 -14.33
N VAL A 112 -16.54 14.24 -15.40
CA VAL A 112 -17.13 13.01 -15.96
C VAL A 112 -17.18 11.90 -14.91
N GLY A 113 -16.17 11.86 -14.06
CA GLY A 113 -16.07 10.86 -12.99
C GLY A 113 -17.23 10.87 -12.00
N LEU A 114 -17.90 11.99 -11.77
CA LEU A 114 -19.06 12.05 -10.89
C LEU A 114 -20.17 11.07 -11.29
N ALA A 115 -20.26 10.69 -12.59
CA ALA A 115 -21.17 9.64 -13.05
C ALA A 115 -20.97 8.31 -12.31
N GLY A 116 -19.75 7.97 -11.91
CA GLY A 116 -19.44 6.74 -11.13
C GLY A 116 -20.01 6.75 -9.71
N GLY A 117 -20.33 7.93 -9.16
CA GLY A 117 -21.00 8.08 -7.87
C GLY A 117 -22.50 7.73 -7.91
N SER A 118 -23.10 7.63 -9.10
CA SER A 118 -24.52 7.23 -9.29
C SER A 118 -24.84 5.87 -8.68
N PHE A 119 -23.86 4.99 -8.52
CA PHE A 119 -24.03 3.69 -7.85
C PHE A 119 -24.51 3.84 -6.41
N ALA A 120 -23.86 4.70 -5.62
CA ALA A 120 -24.25 4.92 -4.23
C ALA A 120 -25.63 5.60 -4.11
N VAL A 121 -25.89 6.56 -5.00
CA VAL A 121 -27.19 7.26 -5.07
C VAL A 121 -28.31 6.31 -5.44
N GLY A 122 -28.07 5.41 -6.42
CA GLY A 122 -29.07 4.45 -6.86
C GLY A 122 -29.38 3.39 -5.81
N ILE A 123 -28.38 2.90 -5.09
CA ILE A 123 -28.60 2.00 -3.94
C ILE A 123 -29.49 2.67 -2.90
N SER A 124 -29.12 3.91 -2.49
CA SER A 124 -29.93 4.68 -1.51
C SER A 124 -31.35 4.90 -1.99
N TYR A 125 -31.54 5.19 -3.26
CA TYR A 125 -32.89 5.38 -3.83
C TYR A 125 -33.69 4.10 -3.88
N VAL A 126 -33.14 3.00 -4.42
CA VAL A 126 -33.85 1.72 -4.64
C VAL A 126 -34.22 1.06 -3.30
N THR A 127 -33.35 1.12 -2.28
CA THR A 127 -33.66 0.53 -0.95
C THR A 127 -34.94 1.07 -0.31
N LYS A 128 -35.34 2.29 -0.63
CA LYS A 128 -36.55 2.91 -0.07
C LYS A 128 -37.84 2.40 -0.70
N PHE A 129 -37.76 1.71 -1.84
CA PHE A 129 -38.89 1.12 -2.55
C PHE A 129 -38.97 -0.39 -2.43
N VAL A 130 -37.95 -1.07 -1.93
CA VAL A 130 -37.86 -2.53 -1.90
C VAL A 130 -37.82 -3.02 -0.45
N PRO A 131 -38.69 -3.97 -0.05
CA PRO A 131 -38.64 -4.60 1.26
C PRO A 131 -37.30 -5.24 1.57
N ALA A 132 -36.90 -5.26 2.85
CA ALA A 132 -35.57 -5.72 3.30
C ALA A 132 -35.20 -7.16 2.88
N ASP A 133 -36.21 -8.04 2.83
CA ASP A 133 -36.09 -9.44 2.40
C ASP A 133 -35.77 -9.61 0.90
N ARG A 134 -36.10 -8.61 0.06
CA ARG A 134 -35.87 -8.62 -1.39
C ARG A 134 -34.77 -7.65 -1.86
N GLN A 135 -34.14 -6.91 -0.97
CA GLN A 135 -33.11 -5.93 -1.31
C GLN A 135 -31.88 -6.57 -2.00
N GLY A 136 -31.48 -7.79 -1.60
CA GLY A 136 -30.37 -8.50 -2.23
C GLY A 136 -30.61 -8.78 -3.72
N ALA A 137 -31.82 -9.27 -4.06
CA ALA A 137 -32.21 -9.50 -5.45
C ALA A 137 -32.28 -8.19 -6.25
N ALA A 138 -32.84 -7.12 -5.64
CA ALA A 138 -32.93 -5.79 -6.25
C ALA A 138 -31.54 -5.18 -6.53
N PHE A 139 -30.58 -5.35 -5.62
CA PHE A 139 -29.19 -4.93 -5.84
C PHE A 139 -28.50 -5.73 -6.94
N GLY A 140 -28.80 -7.03 -7.04
CA GLY A 140 -28.33 -7.85 -8.16
C GLY A 140 -28.78 -7.27 -9.50
N VAL A 141 -30.08 -6.96 -9.64
CA VAL A 141 -30.64 -6.33 -10.85
C VAL A 141 -30.04 -4.94 -11.10
N PHE A 142 -29.97 -4.08 -10.07
CA PHE A 142 -29.40 -2.75 -10.20
C PHE A 142 -27.92 -2.80 -10.65
N SER A 143 -27.15 -3.76 -10.14
CA SER A 143 -25.73 -3.94 -10.49
C SER A 143 -25.51 -4.32 -11.95
N VAL A 144 -26.53 -4.85 -12.67
CA VAL A 144 -26.45 -5.10 -14.12
C VAL A 144 -26.23 -3.78 -14.90
N GLY A 145 -26.57 -2.63 -14.33
CA GLY A 145 -26.25 -1.33 -14.91
C GLY A 145 -24.75 -1.12 -15.22
N THR A 146 -23.83 -1.89 -14.63
CA THR A 146 -22.42 -1.91 -15.05
C THR A 146 -22.23 -2.35 -16.50
N ALA A 147 -23.22 -3.03 -17.11
CA ALA A 147 -23.24 -3.31 -18.55
C ALA A 147 -23.30 -2.05 -19.43
N GLY A 148 -23.46 -0.84 -18.83
CA GLY A 148 -23.27 0.43 -19.51
C GLY A 148 -21.91 0.56 -20.20
N ALA A 149 -20.85 -0.06 -19.67
CA ALA A 149 -19.55 -0.14 -20.34
C ALA A 149 -19.66 -0.75 -21.74
N VAL A 150 -20.46 -1.81 -21.89
CA VAL A 150 -20.69 -2.48 -23.18
C VAL A 150 -21.29 -1.53 -24.21
N ILE A 151 -22.19 -0.61 -23.78
CA ILE A 151 -22.78 0.40 -24.64
C ILE A 151 -21.67 1.28 -25.24
N THR A 152 -20.76 1.73 -24.42
CA THR A 152 -19.63 2.56 -24.86
C THR A 152 -18.66 1.77 -25.74
N GLU A 153 -18.24 0.58 -25.31
CA GLU A 153 -17.28 -0.26 -26.03
C GLU A 153 -17.80 -0.69 -27.40
N PHE A 154 -19.13 -0.83 -27.55
CA PHE A 154 -19.76 -1.21 -28.80
C PHE A 154 -20.09 0.00 -29.71
N LEU A 155 -20.64 1.10 -29.18
CA LEU A 155 -21.13 2.22 -29.98
C LEU A 155 -20.10 3.34 -30.14
N ALA A 156 -19.24 3.61 -29.16
CA ALA A 156 -18.30 4.73 -29.20
C ALA A 156 -17.26 4.61 -30.34
N PRO A 157 -16.75 3.41 -30.71
CA PRO A 157 -15.86 3.30 -31.86
C PRO A 157 -16.49 3.79 -33.16
N ALA A 158 -17.76 3.43 -33.43
CA ALA A 158 -18.48 3.87 -34.63
C ALA A 158 -18.69 5.40 -34.60
N ALA A 159 -19.13 5.94 -33.46
CA ALA A 159 -19.32 7.39 -33.31
C ALA A 159 -18.00 8.16 -33.46
N MET A 160 -16.89 7.60 -32.99
CA MET A 160 -15.56 8.20 -33.09
C MET A 160 -15.04 8.21 -34.54
N LEU A 161 -15.34 7.19 -35.31
CA LEU A 161 -14.96 7.12 -36.74
C LEU A 161 -15.74 8.13 -37.60
N GLU A 162 -17.02 8.36 -37.28
CA GLU A 162 -17.87 9.27 -38.05
C GLU A 162 -17.71 10.74 -37.66
N ALA A 163 -17.64 11.02 -36.32
CA ALA A 163 -17.69 12.39 -35.80
C ALA A 163 -16.42 12.79 -35.04
N GLY A 164 -15.39 11.95 -35.02
CA GLY A 164 -14.21 12.13 -34.20
C GLY A 164 -14.49 11.95 -32.71
N TRP A 165 -13.45 11.98 -31.88
CA TRP A 165 -13.64 11.82 -30.44
C TRP A 165 -14.43 12.97 -29.79
N ARG A 166 -14.34 14.21 -30.36
CA ARG A 166 -15.12 15.37 -29.91
C ARG A 166 -16.62 15.20 -30.16
N GLY A 167 -17.01 14.79 -31.36
CA GLY A 167 -18.40 14.54 -31.71
C GLY A 167 -19.00 13.36 -30.92
N ALA A 168 -18.23 12.31 -30.74
CA ALA A 168 -18.65 11.17 -29.89
C ALA A 168 -18.89 11.62 -28.44
N ALA A 169 -18.03 12.48 -27.87
CA ALA A 169 -18.23 13.04 -26.52
C ALA A 169 -19.53 13.84 -26.41
N GLN A 170 -19.86 14.66 -27.44
CA GLN A 170 -21.12 15.42 -27.48
C GLN A 170 -22.33 14.49 -27.56
N LEU A 171 -22.26 13.41 -28.34
CA LEU A 171 -23.33 12.43 -28.47
C LEU A 171 -23.62 11.72 -27.12
N TRP A 172 -22.57 11.28 -26.38
CA TRP A 172 -22.73 10.69 -25.06
C TRP A 172 -23.28 11.67 -24.02
N ALA A 173 -22.84 12.94 -24.09
CA ALA A 173 -23.36 14.00 -23.24
C ALA A 173 -24.86 14.23 -23.49
N ALA A 174 -25.27 14.32 -24.76
CA ALA A 174 -26.66 14.48 -25.14
C ALA A 174 -27.51 13.27 -24.72
N GLY A 175 -27.00 12.05 -24.92
CA GLY A 175 -27.66 10.81 -24.48
C GLY A 175 -27.87 10.76 -22.97
N LEU A 176 -26.85 11.11 -22.16
CA LEU A 176 -26.99 11.16 -20.70
C LEU A 176 -27.97 12.24 -20.25
N PHE A 177 -27.98 13.40 -20.92
CA PHE A 177 -28.94 14.47 -20.65
C PHE A 177 -30.40 14.03 -20.93
N VAL A 178 -30.64 13.32 -22.03
CA VAL A 178 -31.95 12.76 -22.37
C VAL A 178 -32.39 11.73 -21.31
N VAL A 179 -31.47 10.84 -20.91
CA VAL A 179 -31.78 9.86 -19.85
C VAL A 179 -32.08 10.56 -18.52
N ALA A 180 -31.37 11.63 -18.17
CA ALA A 180 -31.63 12.44 -16.98
C ALA A 180 -33.04 13.04 -17.00
N LEU A 181 -33.47 13.56 -18.14
CA LEU A 181 -34.80 14.13 -18.33
C LEU A 181 -35.88 13.03 -18.24
N LEU A 182 -35.67 11.90 -18.91
CA LEU A 182 -36.61 10.76 -18.83
C LEU A 182 -36.68 10.21 -17.41
N PHE A 183 -35.57 10.13 -16.69
CA PHE A 183 -35.52 9.65 -15.32
C PHE A 183 -36.36 10.54 -14.39
N ILE A 184 -36.22 11.88 -14.47
CA ILE A 184 -36.96 12.80 -13.58
C ILE A 184 -38.45 12.81 -13.90
N LEU A 185 -38.83 12.67 -15.17
CA LEU A 185 -40.23 12.60 -15.60
C LEU A 185 -40.90 11.28 -15.24
N ALA A 186 -40.16 10.19 -15.29
CA ALA A 186 -40.70 8.85 -15.10
C ALA A 186 -40.60 8.31 -13.66
N THR A 187 -39.78 8.92 -12.77
CA THR A 187 -39.60 8.49 -11.38
C THR A 187 -40.45 9.33 -10.40
N ARG A 188 -40.67 8.79 -9.20
CA ARG A 188 -41.38 9.47 -8.11
C ARG A 188 -40.42 9.72 -6.92
N ASP A 189 -40.77 10.69 -6.09
CA ASP A 189 -40.07 10.95 -4.84
C ASP A 189 -40.23 9.75 -3.89
N GLU A 190 -39.26 9.59 -3.01
CA GLU A 190 -39.17 8.45 -2.10
C GLU A 190 -40.29 8.48 -1.06
N PRO A 191 -40.86 7.31 -0.70
CA PRO A 191 -41.83 7.20 0.39
C PRO A 191 -41.18 7.61 1.73
N GLY A 192 -41.94 8.34 2.57
CA GLY A 192 -41.49 8.70 3.93
C GLY A 192 -40.53 9.90 4.04
N ARG A 193 -40.35 10.68 2.99
CA ARG A 193 -39.61 11.96 3.02
C ARG A 193 -40.31 12.95 3.94
N GLY A 194 -39.83 13.11 5.17
CA GLY A 194 -40.39 14.00 6.20
C GLY A 194 -40.41 13.44 7.62
N ARG A 195 -40.13 12.16 7.82
CA ARG A 195 -39.90 11.57 9.13
C ARG A 195 -38.39 11.39 9.33
N ALA A 196 -37.75 12.34 9.95
CA ALA A 196 -36.38 12.28 10.40
C ALA A 196 -36.26 11.26 11.54
N ALA A 197 -36.04 9.99 11.20
CA ALA A 197 -35.30 9.10 12.06
C ALA A 197 -33.83 9.49 11.89
N GLY A 198 -33.08 9.71 12.97
CA GLY A 198 -31.75 10.30 13.01
C GLY A 198 -30.83 9.82 11.89
N THR A 199 -30.42 10.73 11.03
CA THR A 199 -29.42 10.44 9.99
C THR A 199 -28.13 10.07 10.71
N PRO A 200 -27.55 8.87 10.45
CA PRO A 200 -26.31 8.45 11.09
C PRO A 200 -25.24 9.50 10.85
N THR A 201 -24.51 9.85 11.89
CA THR A 201 -23.43 10.83 11.83
C THR A 201 -22.31 10.32 10.92
N LEU A 202 -21.53 11.21 10.32
CA LEU A 202 -20.36 10.86 9.50
C LEU A 202 -19.40 9.92 10.28
N ALA A 203 -19.25 10.13 11.57
CA ALA A 203 -18.43 9.31 12.46
C ALA A 203 -18.96 7.88 12.59
N GLU A 204 -20.28 7.69 12.65
CA GLU A 204 -20.91 6.36 12.69
C GLU A 204 -20.77 5.63 11.36
N GLN A 205 -20.91 6.35 10.24
CA GLN A 205 -20.71 5.77 8.90
C GLN A 205 -19.27 5.36 8.63
N LEU A 206 -18.28 6.05 9.21
CA LEU A 206 -16.85 5.72 9.11
C LEU A 206 -16.39 4.70 10.16
N ARG A 207 -17.22 4.35 11.14
CA ARG A 207 -16.88 3.38 12.19
C ARG A 207 -16.41 2.01 11.65
N PRO A 208 -16.98 1.44 10.56
CA PRO A 208 -16.51 0.18 9.99
C PRO A 208 -15.08 0.20 9.49
N LEU A 209 -14.51 1.37 9.12
CA LEU A 209 -13.10 1.50 8.72
C LEU A 209 -12.10 1.06 9.79
N LYS A 210 -12.55 0.95 11.04
CA LYS A 210 -11.73 0.49 12.16
C LYS A 210 -11.50 -1.03 12.16
N ASN A 211 -12.23 -1.79 11.33
CA ASN A 211 -12.12 -3.24 11.28
C ASN A 211 -11.25 -3.70 10.10
N ILE A 212 -10.17 -4.44 10.39
CA ILE A 212 -9.26 -5.02 9.38
C ILE A 212 -9.98 -5.92 8.37
N GLN A 213 -11.07 -6.55 8.77
CA GLN A 213 -11.86 -7.41 7.90
C GLN A 213 -12.51 -6.62 6.76
N VAL A 214 -12.91 -5.37 7.01
CA VAL A 214 -13.43 -4.47 5.98
C VAL A 214 -12.35 -4.15 4.94
N TRP A 215 -11.12 -3.88 5.38
CA TRP A 215 -9.98 -3.63 4.49
C TRP A 215 -9.60 -4.86 3.67
N ARG A 216 -9.73 -6.05 4.25
CA ARG A 216 -9.54 -7.32 3.54
C ARG A 216 -10.58 -7.50 2.44
N PHE A 217 -11.87 -7.29 2.73
CA PHE A 217 -12.92 -7.32 1.71
C PHE A 217 -12.73 -6.21 0.67
N SER A 218 -12.24 -5.05 1.10
CA SER A 218 -11.89 -3.94 0.22
C SER A 218 -10.77 -4.31 -0.75
N LEU A 219 -9.72 -5.00 -0.29
CA LEU A 219 -8.66 -5.50 -1.16
C LEU A 219 -9.19 -6.53 -2.17
N TYR A 220 -10.02 -7.48 -1.71
CA TYR A 220 -10.59 -8.48 -2.62
C TYR A 220 -11.44 -7.80 -3.70
N TYR A 221 -12.22 -6.81 -3.32
CA TYR A 221 -13.05 -6.08 -4.26
C TYR A 221 -12.23 -5.14 -5.15
N PHE A 222 -11.13 -4.58 -4.64
CA PHE A 222 -10.15 -3.84 -5.43
C PHE A 222 -9.55 -4.71 -6.54
N VAL A 223 -9.15 -5.95 -6.20
CA VAL A 223 -8.57 -6.87 -7.19
C VAL A 223 -9.61 -7.35 -8.19
N LEU A 224 -10.83 -7.66 -7.76
CA LEU A 224 -11.86 -8.23 -8.65
C LEU A 224 -12.60 -7.14 -9.44
N PHE A 225 -13.20 -6.17 -8.76
CA PHE A 225 -13.96 -5.10 -9.39
C PHE A 225 -13.04 -4.04 -10.01
N GLY A 226 -11.97 -3.68 -9.28
CA GLY A 226 -10.98 -2.73 -9.79
C GLY A 226 -10.29 -3.24 -11.05
N ALA A 227 -9.89 -4.52 -11.09
CA ALA A 227 -9.31 -5.09 -12.30
C ALA A 227 -10.34 -5.26 -13.43
N PHE A 228 -11.61 -5.56 -13.12
CA PHE A 228 -12.67 -5.56 -14.14
C PHE A 228 -12.78 -4.19 -14.81
N VAL A 229 -12.89 -3.12 -14.03
CA VAL A 229 -12.97 -1.74 -14.57
C VAL A 229 -11.65 -1.36 -15.23
N GLY A 230 -10.52 -1.64 -14.60
CA GLY A 230 -9.19 -1.32 -15.14
C GLY A 230 -8.92 -1.98 -16.49
N LEU A 231 -9.27 -3.25 -16.65
CA LEU A 231 -9.16 -3.95 -17.93
C LEU A 231 -10.17 -3.43 -18.96
N SER A 232 -11.42 -3.17 -18.60
CA SER A 232 -12.40 -2.56 -19.52
C SER A 232 -11.90 -1.22 -20.08
N LEU A 233 -11.13 -0.46 -19.29
CA LEU A 233 -10.53 0.81 -19.73
C LEU A 233 -9.25 0.61 -20.55
N TRP A 234 -8.47 -0.45 -20.30
CA TRP A 234 -7.15 -0.69 -20.88
C TRP A 234 -7.19 -1.57 -22.14
N LEU A 235 -8.08 -2.55 -22.20
CA LEU A 235 -8.15 -3.55 -23.28
C LEU A 235 -8.28 -2.96 -24.69
N PRO A 236 -9.09 -1.89 -24.97
CA PRO A 236 -9.13 -1.32 -26.30
C PRO A 236 -7.73 -0.88 -26.78
N ARG A 237 -6.96 -0.24 -25.88
CA ARG A 237 -5.59 0.18 -26.17
C ARG A 237 -4.65 -1.03 -26.38
N TYR A 238 -4.82 -2.07 -25.56
CA TYR A 238 -4.06 -3.31 -25.66
C TYR A 238 -4.29 -4.02 -27.01
N PHE A 239 -5.55 -4.17 -27.44
CA PHE A 239 -5.90 -4.80 -28.72
C PHE A 239 -5.37 -4.02 -29.92
N VAL A 240 -5.45 -2.72 -29.89
CA VAL A 240 -4.87 -1.86 -30.95
C VAL A 240 -3.33 -1.98 -30.96
N GLY A 241 -2.69 -1.91 -29.78
CA GLY A 241 -1.22 -1.88 -29.68
C GLY A 241 -0.55 -3.22 -29.96
N VAL A 242 -1.13 -4.32 -29.47
CA VAL A 242 -0.52 -5.67 -29.56
C VAL A 242 -0.93 -6.42 -30.83
N TYR A 243 -2.22 -6.35 -31.17
CA TYR A 243 -2.77 -7.14 -32.29
C TYR A 243 -3.03 -6.29 -33.54
N GLY A 244 -2.76 -4.98 -33.49
CA GLY A 244 -2.97 -4.08 -34.63
C GLY A 244 -4.42 -3.98 -35.08
N LEU A 245 -5.39 -4.24 -34.17
CA LEU A 245 -6.81 -4.23 -34.52
C LEU A 245 -7.32 -2.81 -34.71
N ASP A 246 -8.31 -2.65 -35.54
CA ASP A 246 -9.05 -1.40 -35.65
C ASP A 246 -9.84 -1.12 -34.36
N VAL A 247 -10.14 0.14 -34.11
CA VAL A 247 -10.79 0.58 -32.85
C VAL A 247 -12.16 -0.05 -32.66
N LYS A 248 -12.89 -0.32 -33.76
CA LYS A 248 -14.21 -0.93 -33.74
C LYS A 248 -14.14 -2.37 -33.26
N LEU A 249 -13.21 -3.17 -33.80
CA LEU A 249 -13.02 -4.56 -33.38
C LEU A 249 -12.42 -4.65 -31.97
N ALA A 250 -11.50 -3.77 -31.62
CA ALA A 250 -10.95 -3.65 -30.27
C ALA A 250 -12.04 -3.36 -29.23
N GLY A 251 -12.95 -2.41 -29.53
CA GLY A 251 -14.11 -2.13 -28.68
C GLY A 251 -15.06 -3.33 -28.58
N LEU A 252 -15.35 -4.01 -29.68
CA LEU A 252 -16.23 -5.18 -29.72
C LEU A 252 -15.68 -6.34 -28.84
N LEU A 253 -14.39 -6.61 -28.94
CA LEU A 253 -13.74 -7.66 -28.13
C LEU A 253 -13.69 -7.27 -26.63
N THR A 254 -13.51 -5.99 -26.33
CA THR A 254 -13.59 -5.49 -24.95
C THR A 254 -15.02 -5.57 -24.40
N ALA A 255 -16.03 -5.26 -25.21
CA ALA A 255 -17.43 -5.48 -24.87
C ALA A 255 -17.71 -6.97 -24.60
N GLY A 256 -17.13 -7.86 -25.40
CA GLY A 256 -17.17 -9.31 -25.20
C GLY A 256 -16.65 -9.73 -23.84
N TYR A 257 -15.58 -9.10 -23.33
CA TYR A 257 -15.09 -9.30 -21.96
C TYR A 257 -16.04 -8.74 -20.90
N ALA A 258 -16.56 -7.53 -21.11
CA ALA A 258 -17.37 -6.82 -20.13
C ALA A 258 -18.76 -7.46 -19.92
N ILE A 259 -19.33 -8.11 -20.95
CA ILE A 259 -20.63 -8.81 -20.88
C ILE A 259 -20.62 -9.93 -19.83
N PRO A 260 -19.77 -10.98 -19.92
CA PRO A 260 -19.76 -12.03 -18.92
C PRO A 260 -19.35 -11.50 -17.54
N ALA A 261 -18.40 -10.59 -17.46
CA ALA A 261 -17.97 -9.98 -16.22
C ALA A 261 -19.09 -9.17 -15.51
N SER A 262 -20.09 -8.70 -16.22
CA SER A 262 -21.25 -8.01 -15.65
C SER A 262 -22.44 -8.96 -15.35
N LEU A 263 -22.79 -9.85 -16.28
CA LEU A 263 -23.99 -10.68 -16.19
C LEU A 263 -23.87 -11.84 -15.20
N PHE A 264 -22.70 -12.51 -15.17
CA PHE A 264 -22.51 -13.69 -14.33
C PHE A 264 -22.38 -13.37 -12.83
N ARG A 265 -22.45 -12.10 -12.44
CA ARG A 265 -22.58 -11.69 -11.03
C ARG A 265 -23.83 -12.29 -10.36
N ILE A 266 -24.94 -12.40 -11.09
CA ILE A 266 -26.17 -13.04 -10.59
C ILE A 266 -25.90 -14.50 -10.26
N TYR A 267 -25.19 -15.19 -11.16
CA TYR A 267 -24.81 -16.59 -10.96
C TYR A 267 -23.78 -16.75 -9.81
N GLY A 268 -22.80 -15.85 -9.70
CA GLY A 268 -21.86 -15.83 -8.57
C GLY A 268 -22.55 -15.68 -7.20
N GLY A 269 -23.61 -14.88 -7.14
CA GLY A 269 -24.46 -14.77 -5.95
C GLY A 269 -25.13 -16.10 -5.59
N ARG A 270 -25.74 -16.78 -6.56
CA ARG A 270 -26.36 -18.11 -6.37
C ARG A 270 -25.35 -19.19 -5.95
N LEU A 271 -24.16 -19.20 -6.57
CA LEU A 271 -23.06 -20.11 -6.17
C LEU A 271 -22.61 -19.85 -4.74
N SER A 272 -22.51 -18.57 -4.35
CA SER A 272 -22.15 -18.16 -2.99
C SER A 272 -23.21 -18.57 -1.96
N ASP A 273 -24.50 -18.62 -2.39
CA ASP A 273 -25.60 -19.14 -1.57
C ASP A 273 -25.50 -20.65 -1.36
N ARG A 274 -25.11 -21.38 -2.42
CA ARG A 274 -25.09 -22.84 -2.42
C ARG A 274 -23.83 -23.44 -1.81
N TYR A 275 -22.65 -22.88 -2.11
CA TYR A 275 -21.34 -23.41 -1.74
C TYR A 275 -20.59 -22.57 -0.69
N GLY A 276 -21.18 -21.47 -0.27
CA GLY A 276 -20.52 -20.48 0.60
C GLY A 276 -19.65 -19.50 -0.18
N ALA A 277 -19.70 -18.22 0.22
CA ALA A 277 -18.95 -17.16 -0.43
C ALA A 277 -17.43 -17.37 -0.40
N ARG A 278 -16.93 -18.02 0.66
CA ARG A 278 -15.51 -18.37 0.83
C ARG A 278 -15.02 -19.35 -0.25
N ALA A 279 -15.75 -20.43 -0.51
CA ALA A 279 -15.38 -21.40 -1.53
C ALA A 279 -15.34 -20.75 -2.92
N VAL A 280 -16.33 -19.90 -3.22
CA VAL A 280 -16.38 -19.16 -4.49
C VAL A 280 -15.19 -18.23 -4.64
N LEU A 281 -14.73 -17.57 -3.57
CA LEU A 281 -13.53 -16.73 -3.61
C LEU A 281 -12.25 -17.53 -3.84
N TYR A 282 -12.11 -18.74 -3.27
CA TYR A 282 -10.98 -19.63 -3.57
C TYR A 282 -10.94 -20.00 -5.06
N TRP A 283 -12.08 -20.40 -5.62
CA TRP A 283 -12.18 -20.69 -7.06
C TRP A 283 -11.88 -19.48 -7.92
N THR A 284 -12.40 -18.31 -7.52
CA THR A 284 -12.17 -17.06 -8.24
C THR A 284 -10.71 -16.65 -8.27
N PHE A 285 -10.07 -16.54 -7.10
CA PHE A 285 -8.67 -16.10 -7.05
C PHE A 285 -7.71 -17.15 -7.62
N GLY A 286 -8.00 -18.45 -7.46
CA GLY A 286 -7.23 -19.52 -8.08
C GLY A 286 -7.30 -19.48 -9.60
N ALA A 287 -8.51 -19.35 -10.17
CA ALA A 287 -8.71 -19.21 -11.59
C ALA A 287 -8.15 -17.89 -12.14
N ALA A 288 -8.36 -16.77 -11.42
CA ALA A 288 -7.82 -15.47 -11.82
C ALA A 288 -6.28 -15.50 -11.88
N ALA A 289 -5.62 -16.11 -10.90
CA ALA A 289 -4.17 -16.27 -10.91
C ALA A 289 -3.70 -17.14 -12.08
N LEU A 290 -4.39 -18.27 -12.36
CA LEU A 290 -4.06 -19.15 -13.48
C LEU A 290 -4.19 -18.41 -14.83
N PHE A 291 -5.32 -17.74 -15.07
CA PHE A 291 -5.55 -17.05 -16.33
C PHE A 291 -4.68 -15.81 -16.49
N ALA A 292 -4.46 -15.05 -15.41
CA ALA A 292 -3.53 -13.93 -15.44
C ALA A 292 -2.09 -14.39 -15.70
N PHE A 293 -1.67 -15.54 -15.15
CA PHE A 293 -0.38 -16.16 -15.48
C PHE A 293 -0.27 -16.49 -16.97
N MET A 294 -1.29 -17.14 -17.55
CA MET A 294 -1.30 -17.47 -18.98
C MET A 294 -1.22 -16.20 -19.85
N LEU A 295 -1.97 -15.15 -19.50
CA LEU A 295 -1.99 -13.87 -20.23
C LEU A 295 -0.73 -13.03 -20.02
N SER A 296 0.01 -13.23 -18.93
CA SER A 296 1.21 -12.46 -18.61
C SER A 296 2.43 -12.84 -19.44
N TYR A 297 2.37 -13.96 -20.16
CA TYR A 297 3.49 -14.43 -20.93
C TYR A 297 3.71 -13.57 -22.19
N PRO A 298 4.85 -12.86 -22.33
CA PRO A 298 5.11 -12.04 -23.49
C PRO A 298 5.50 -12.88 -24.72
N PRO A 299 5.34 -12.36 -25.92
CA PRO A 299 5.97 -12.95 -27.11
C PRO A 299 7.47 -13.11 -26.85
N THR A 300 7.98 -14.32 -27.01
CA THR A 300 9.36 -14.64 -26.64
C THR A 300 10.01 -15.53 -27.69
N ASP A 301 11.21 -15.17 -28.10
CA ASP A 301 12.04 -15.97 -28.98
C ASP A 301 12.99 -16.84 -28.15
N TYR A 302 12.93 -18.14 -28.38
CA TYR A 302 13.79 -19.11 -27.69
C TYR A 302 14.82 -19.68 -28.64
N VAL A 303 16.02 -19.89 -28.12
CA VAL A 303 17.07 -20.68 -28.76
C VAL A 303 17.42 -21.82 -27.81
N ILE A 304 16.93 -23.02 -28.13
CA ILE A 304 17.26 -24.24 -27.38
C ILE A 304 18.57 -24.79 -27.93
N ARG A 305 19.52 -25.10 -27.04
CA ARG A 305 20.75 -25.81 -27.40
C ARG A 305 20.42 -27.30 -27.61
N GLY A 306 20.05 -27.67 -28.81
CA GLY A 306 19.78 -29.07 -29.18
C GLY A 306 21.08 -29.83 -29.42
N VAL A 307 21.00 -31.16 -29.37
CA VAL A 307 22.15 -32.08 -29.60
C VAL A 307 22.75 -31.92 -31.00
N ARG A 308 21.93 -31.50 -31.99
CA ARG A 308 22.35 -31.30 -33.39
C ARG A 308 22.57 -29.83 -33.77
N GLY A 309 22.54 -28.89 -32.79
CA GLY A 309 22.69 -27.46 -33.01
C GLY A 309 21.59 -26.63 -32.36
N PRO A 310 21.68 -25.30 -32.40
CA PRO A 310 20.66 -24.43 -31.82
C PRO A 310 19.34 -24.54 -32.60
N ILE A 311 18.22 -24.68 -31.86
CA ILE A 311 16.85 -24.70 -32.38
C ILE A 311 16.19 -23.42 -31.93
N ALA A 312 15.92 -22.53 -32.89
CA ALA A 312 15.17 -21.29 -32.61
C ALA A 312 13.68 -21.56 -32.84
N PHE A 313 12.86 -21.09 -31.87
CA PHE A 313 11.40 -21.04 -32.04
C PHE A 313 10.83 -19.83 -31.29
N SER A 314 9.78 -19.24 -31.85
CA SER A 314 9.06 -18.11 -31.29
C SER A 314 7.76 -18.59 -30.67
N THR A 315 7.45 -18.14 -29.46
CA THR A 315 6.16 -18.38 -28.81
C THR A 315 5.43 -17.07 -28.68
N SER A 316 4.23 -16.98 -29.26
CA SER A 316 3.31 -15.84 -29.12
C SER A 316 1.89 -16.34 -28.96
N MET A 317 1.10 -15.64 -28.13
CA MET A 317 -0.30 -15.96 -27.96
C MET A 317 -1.12 -15.31 -29.09
N GLY A 318 -1.76 -16.15 -29.92
CA GLY A 318 -2.68 -15.66 -30.93
C GLY A 318 -3.92 -14.97 -30.35
N LEU A 319 -4.61 -14.17 -31.16
CA LEU A 319 -5.79 -13.40 -30.71
C LEU A 319 -6.89 -14.28 -30.13
N ALA A 320 -7.22 -15.40 -30.80
CA ALA A 320 -8.33 -16.27 -30.37
C ALA A 320 -8.10 -16.91 -28.99
N PRO A 321 -6.98 -17.60 -28.72
CA PRO A 321 -6.71 -18.12 -27.37
C PRO A 321 -6.62 -17.00 -26.32
N PHE A 322 -6.06 -15.83 -26.64
CA PHE A 322 -6.03 -14.67 -25.75
C PHE A 322 -7.45 -14.26 -25.34
N VAL A 323 -8.35 -14.08 -26.29
CA VAL A 323 -9.74 -13.68 -26.03
C VAL A 323 -10.48 -14.74 -25.21
N ILE A 324 -10.31 -16.02 -25.50
CA ILE A 324 -10.95 -17.11 -24.73
C ILE A 324 -10.51 -17.08 -23.27
N ILE A 325 -9.21 -16.95 -23.01
CA ILE A 325 -8.66 -16.89 -21.63
C ILE A 325 -9.12 -15.61 -20.93
N LEU A 326 -9.19 -14.50 -21.65
CA LEU A 326 -9.68 -13.23 -21.14
C LEU A 326 -11.16 -13.29 -20.74
N LEU A 327 -12.02 -13.93 -21.55
CA LEU A 327 -13.42 -14.17 -21.24
C LEU A 327 -13.58 -15.04 -20.00
N ALA A 328 -12.77 -16.10 -19.88
CA ALA A 328 -12.74 -16.95 -18.69
C ALA A 328 -12.29 -16.17 -17.45
N LEU A 329 -11.28 -15.31 -17.55
CA LEU A 329 -10.87 -14.41 -16.48
C LEU A 329 -12.02 -13.52 -16.03
N GLY A 330 -12.71 -12.85 -16.96
CA GLY A 330 -13.87 -12.00 -16.68
C GLY A 330 -15.01 -12.76 -16.00
N PHE A 331 -15.30 -13.97 -16.45
CA PHE A 331 -16.30 -14.85 -15.84
C PHE A 331 -16.00 -15.14 -14.37
N PHE A 332 -14.79 -15.63 -14.05
CA PHE A 332 -14.43 -15.96 -12.67
C PHE A 332 -14.37 -14.71 -11.80
N MET A 333 -13.85 -13.57 -12.30
CA MET A 333 -13.85 -12.32 -11.55
C MET A 333 -15.27 -11.88 -11.18
N SER A 334 -16.25 -12.07 -12.07
CA SER A 334 -17.64 -11.72 -11.80
C SER A 334 -18.26 -12.56 -10.68
N LEU A 335 -17.93 -13.85 -10.60
CA LEU A 335 -18.36 -14.73 -9.49
C LEU A 335 -17.83 -14.21 -8.14
N GLY A 336 -16.56 -13.86 -8.09
CA GLY A 336 -15.90 -13.35 -6.89
C GLY A 336 -16.43 -12.01 -6.43
N MET A 337 -16.77 -11.10 -7.35
CA MET A 337 -17.36 -9.81 -6.98
C MET A 337 -18.64 -9.98 -6.16
N SER A 338 -19.51 -10.90 -6.55
CA SER A 338 -20.73 -11.20 -5.82
C SER A 338 -20.46 -11.90 -4.49
N ALA A 339 -19.46 -12.78 -4.45
CA ALA A 339 -19.05 -13.47 -3.23
C ALA A 339 -18.53 -12.50 -2.16
N VAL A 340 -17.72 -11.50 -2.55
CA VAL A 340 -17.25 -10.45 -1.61
C VAL A 340 -18.44 -9.68 -1.02
N LEU A 341 -19.37 -9.25 -1.85
CA LEU A 341 -20.54 -8.50 -1.38
C LEU A 341 -21.44 -9.33 -0.47
N LYS A 342 -21.52 -10.65 -0.67
CA LYS A 342 -22.28 -11.55 0.20
C LYS A 342 -21.65 -11.72 1.58
N HIS A 343 -20.33 -11.62 1.72
CA HIS A 343 -19.68 -11.63 3.02
C HIS A 343 -20.12 -10.46 3.91
N ILE A 344 -20.46 -9.31 3.32
CA ILE A 344 -20.77 -8.09 4.08
C ILE A 344 -21.96 -8.28 5.02
N PRO A 345 -23.17 -8.67 4.58
CA PRO A 345 -24.30 -8.88 5.49
C PRO A 345 -24.10 -10.04 6.45
N THR A 346 -23.29 -11.03 6.11
CA THR A 346 -22.97 -12.17 6.99
C THR A 346 -22.16 -11.74 8.20
N TYR A 347 -21.20 -10.83 8.01
CA TYR A 347 -20.31 -10.38 9.09
C TYR A 347 -20.73 -9.05 9.74
N TYR A 348 -21.49 -8.22 9.02
CA TYR A 348 -21.89 -6.87 9.44
C TYR A 348 -23.39 -6.62 9.20
N PRO A 349 -24.30 -7.40 9.81
CA PRO A 349 -25.74 -7.28 9.53
C PRO A 349 -26.31 -5.89 9.89
N GLU A 350 -25.76 -5.23 10.91
CA GLU A 350 -26.20 -3.90 11.35
C GLU A 350 -25.60 -2.75 10.54
N ASN A 351 -24.50 -2.98 9.82
CA ASN A 351 -23.74 -1.94 9.12
C ASN A 351 -23.51 -2.28 7.63
N VAL A 352 -24.43 -2.98 7.01
CA VAL A 352 -24.28 -3.48 5.62
C VAL A 352 -24.00 -2.34 4.65
N GLY A 353 -24.74 -1.24 4.73
CA GLY A 353 -24.59 -0.09 3.83
C GLY A 353 -23.23 0.60 3.94
N SER A 354 -22.78 0.85 5.16
CA SER A 354 -21.51 1.52 5.43
C SER A 354 -20.32 0.69 4.96
N VAL A 355 -20.33 -0.63 5.25
CA VAL A 355 -19.25 -1.55 4.85
C VAL A 355 -19.24 -1.74 3.34
N ALA A 356 -20.41 -1.93 2.72
CA ALA A 356 -20.51 -2.03 1.26
C ALA A 356 -20.05 -0.74 0.57
N GLY A 357 -20.37 0.42 1.16
CA GLY A 357 -19.91 1.72 0.68
C GLY A 357 -18.37 1.82 0.62
N VAL A 358 -17.70 1.48 1.74
CA VAL A 358 -16.25 1.51 1.82
C VAL A 358 -15.61 0.47 0.90
N VAL A 359 -16.09 -0.76 0.91
CA VAL A 359 -15.58 -1.83 0.04
C VAL A 359 -15.74 -1.44 -1.43
N SER A 360 -16.88 -0.86 -1.82
CA SER A 360 -17.10 -0.44 -3.20
C SER A 360 -16.32 0.82 -3.59
N MET A 361 -16.05 1.71 -2.65
CA MET A 361 -15.17 2.88 -2.87
C MET A 361 -13.74 2.41 -3.16
N VAL A 362 -13.19 1.56 -2.30
CA VAL A 362 -11.82 1.04 -2.48
C VAL A 362 -11.73 0.17 -3.74
N GLY A 363 -12.73 -0.65 -4.01
CA GLY A 363 -12.83 -1.40 -5.26
C GLY A 363 -12.87 -0.50 -6.48
N GLY A 364 -13.62 0.62 -6.42
CA GLY A 364 -13.65 1.63 -7.48
C GLY A 364 -12.29 2.30 -7.71
N LEU A 365 -11.54 2.58 -6.63
CA LEU A 365 -10.18 3.12 -6.74
C LEU A 365 -9.24 2.20 -7.52
N GLY A 366 -9.47 0.88 -7.51
CA GLY A 366 -8.73 -0.05 -8.36
C GLY A 366 -8.85 0.26 -9.84
N GLY A 367 -10.02 0.68 -10.30
CA GLY A 367 -10.22 1.11 -11.69
C GLY A 367 -9.47 2.40 -12.07
N PHE A 368 -9.04 3.21 -11.09
CA PHE A 368 -8.12 4.33 -11.31
C PHE A 368 -6.66 3.89 -11.26
N VAL A 369 -6.30 3.19 -10.19
CA VAL A 369 -4.90 2.84 -9.92
C VAL A 369 -4.37 1.87 -10.98
N LEU A 370 -5.17 0.87 -11.37
CA LEU A 370 -4.68 -0.18 -12.27
C LEU A 370 -4.37 0.33 -13.70
N PRO A 371 -5.22 1.10 -14.40
CA PRO A 371 -4.85 1.67 -15.70
C PRO A 371 -3.62 2.56 -15.65
N LEU A 372 -3.46 3.35 -14.57
CA LEU A 372 -2.26 4.15 -14.36
C LEU A 372 -1.02 3.27 -14.21
N VAL A 373 -1.09 2.24 -13.37
CA VAL A 373 0.03 1.31 -13.16
C VAL A 373 0.30 0.47 -14.42
N PHE A 374 -0.73 0.09 -15.18
CA PHE A 374 -0.56 -0.58 -16.48
C PHE A 374 0.22 0.29 -17.46
N GLY A 375 -0.12 1.60 -17.51
CA GLY A 375 0.60 2.56 -18.32
C GLY A 375 2.05 2.71 -17.89
N VAL A 376 2.30 2.92 -16.60
CA VAL A 376 3.65 3.01 -16.03
C VAL A 376 4.46 1.75 -16.32
N LEU A 377 3.90 0.57 -16.10
CA LEU A 377 4.58 -0.70 -16.38
C LEU A 377 4.88 -0.86 -17.87
N SER A 378 3.96 -0.45 -18.74
CA SER A 378 4.16 -0.50 -20.19
C SER A 378 5.26 0.45 -20.66
N ASP A 379 5.28 1.70 -20.13
CA ASP A 379 6.33 2.70 -20.44
C ASP A 379 7.71 2.25 -19.93
N LEU A 380 7.75 1.67 -18.73
CA LEU A 380 9.00 1.25 -18.08
C LEU A 380 9.57 -0.04 -18.64
N THR A 381 8.72 -1.03 -18.95
CA THR A 381 9.19 -2.36 -19.37
C THR A 381 9.21 -2.54 -20.89
N GLY A 382 8.45 -1.74 -21.62
CA GLY A 382 8.17 -1.99 -23.03
C GLY A 382 7.31 -3.25 -23.29
N VAL A 383 6.81 -3.91 -22.22
CA VAL A 383 6.10 -5.19 -22.31
C VAL A 383 4.61 -5.01 -22.03
N TRP A 384 3.78 -5.18 -23.03
CA TRP A 384 2.32 -5.03 -22.92
C TRP A 384 1.67 -5.97 -21.92
N THR A 385 2.18 -7.21 -21.82
CA THR A 385 1.62 -8.23 -20.91
C THR A 385 1.93 -7.99 -19.44
N SER A 386 2.74 -6.99 -19.09
CA SER A 386 3.07 -6.61 -17.72
C SER A 386 1.83 -6.28 -16.86
N CYS A 387 0.74 -5.79 -17.49
CA CYS A 387 -0.53 -5.55 -16.81
C CYS A 387 -1.13 -6.86 -16.24
N PHE A 388 -1.06 -7.97 -16.98
CA PHE A 388 -1.55 -9.26 -16.51
C PHE A 388 -0.63 -9.87 -15.45
N PHE A 389 0.68 -9.63 -15.53
CA PHE A 389 1.61 -10.03 -14.49
C PHE A 389 1.30 -9.32 -13.16
N LEU A 390 0.96 -8.04 -13.20
CA LEU A 390 0.48 -7.34 -12.00
C LEU A 390 -0.79 -7.96 -11.44
N LEU A 391 -1.77 -8.31 -12.29
CA LEU A 391 -3.00 -8.97 -11.87
C LEU A 391 -2.74 -10.36 -11.28
N LEU A 392 -1.78 -11.10 -11.80
CA LEU A 392 -1.31 -12.36 -11.23
C LEU A 392 -0.83 -12.15 -9.78
N LEU A 393 0.08 -11.19 -9.57
CA LEU A 393 0.63 -10.89 -8.24
C LEU A 393 -0.47 -10.47 -7.26
N LEU A 394 -1.39 -9.62 -7.67
CA LEU A 394 -2.51 -9.15 -6.84
C LEU A 394 -3.48 -10.30 -6.50
N SER A 395 -3.77 -11.18 -7.46
CA SER A 395 -4.63 -12.35 -7.24
C SER A 395 -3.99 -13.35 -6.29
N LEU A 396 -2.71 -13.64 -6.46
CA LEU A 396 -1.94 -14.52 -5.55
C LEU A 396 -1.86 -13.91 -4.14
N THR A 397 -1.56 -12.63 -4.02
CA THR A 397 -1.52 -11.94 -2.73
C THR A 397 -2.86 -12.01 -2.02
N SER A 398 -3.97 -11.78 -2.75
CA SER A 398 -5.32 -11.89 -2.20
C SER A 398 -5.66 -13.31 -1.77
N LEU A 399 -5.30 -14.32 -2.57
CA LEU A 399 -5.52 -15.73 -2.27
C LEU A 399 -4.74 -16.16 -1.01
N VAL A 400 -3.46 -15.81 -0.96
CA VAL A 400 -2.57 -16.13 0.17
C VAL A 400 -3.07 -15.44 1.45
N TRP A 401 -3.37 -14.15 1.39
CA TRP A 401 -3.90 -13.42 2.54
C TRP A 401 -5.25 -13.99 3.00
N MET A 402 -6.13 -14.30 2.08
CA MET A 402 -7.41 -14.94 2.38
C MET A 402 -7.20 -16.27 3.11
N HIS A 403 -6.33 -17.14 2.57
CA HIS A 403 -6.03 -18.44 3.16
C HIS A 403 -5.53 -18.33 4.60
N PHE A 404 -4.52 -17.50 4.83
CA PHE A 404 -3.98 -17.31 6.18
C PHE A 404 -4.97 -16.66 7.15
N ALA A 405 -5.76 -15.69 6.69
CA ALA A 405 -6.78 -15.08 7.52
C ALA A 405 -7.88 -16.06 7.92
N ILE A 406 -8.29 -16.94 7.00
CA ILE A 406 -9.26 -18.01 7.27
C ILE A 406 -8.68 -19.01 8.29
N ARG A 407 -7.45 -19.49 8.05
CA ARG A 407 -6.76 -20.41 8.96
C ARG A 407 -6.66 -19.85 10.37
N ARG A 408 -6.35 -18.54 10.47
CA ARG A 408 -6.29 -17.87 11.76
C ARG A 408 -7.66 -17.81 12.46
N MET A 409 -8.73 -17.47 11.71
CA MET A 409 -10.09 -17.48 12.28
C MET A 409 -10.52 -18.87 12.72
N GLU A 410 -10.18 -19.91 11.96
CA GLU A 410 -10.44 -21.32 12.34
C GLU A 410 -9.70 -21.73 13.63
N LEU A 411 -8.44 -21.31 13.75
CA LEU A 411 -7.64 -21.56 14.96
C LEU A 411 -8.21 -20.83 16.18
N GLN A 412 -8.64 -19.58 16.02
CA GLN A 412 -9.25 -18.80 17.09
C GLN A 412 -10.60 -19.36 17.51
N ALA A 413 -11.47 -19.74 16.56
CA ALA A 413 -12.75 -20.38 16.87
C ALA A 413 -12.59 -21.76 17.53
N GLY A 414 -11.50 -22.48 17.26
CA GLY A 414 -11.18 -23.76 17.93
C GLY A 414 -10.79 -23.62 19.41
N VAL A 415 -10.34 -22.41 19.83
CA VAL A 415 -9.95 -22.11 21.22
C VAL A 415 -11.13 -21.57 22.04
N ASP A 416 -12.03 -20.84 21.41
CA ASP A 416 -13.20 -20.22 22.05
C ASP A 416 -14.42 -21.18 22.16
N ARG A 417 -14.20 -22.49 22.05
CA ARG A 417 -15.28 -23.52 22.04
C ARG A 417 -16.21 -23.51 23.25
N GLY A 418 -16.05 -22.60 24.17
CA GLY A 418 -16.91 -22.49 25.36
C GLY A 418 -17.99 -21.40 25.31
N GLN A 419 -17.88 -20.34 24.45
CA GLN A 419 -18.70 -19.15 24.68
C GLN A 419 -19.12 -18.30 23.44
N LEU A 420 -18.82 -18.65 22.20
CA LEU A 420 -19.28 -17.86 21.04
C LEU A 420 -20.15 -18.67 20.07
N PRO A 421 -21.25 -18.08 19.56
CA PRO A 421 -22.03 -18.73 18.52
C PRO A 421 -21.17 -19.00 17.28
N GLU A 422 -21.25 -20.21 16.76
CA GLU A 422 -20.57 -20.61 15.53
C GLU A 422 -20.86 -19.61 14.42
N LEU A 423 -19.82 -19.11 13.79
CA LEU A 423 -19.98 -18.32 12.56
C LEU A 423 -20.74 -19.17 11.52
N PRO A 424 -21.80 -18.69 10.87
CA PRO A 424 -22.65 -19.47 9.96
C PRO A 424 -21.89 -20.23 8.87
N GLU A 425 -20.72 -19.71 8.47
CA GLU A 425 -19.83 -20.33 7.49
C GLU A 425 -18.93 -21.41 8.10
N MET A 426 -18.71 -21.37 9.42
CA MET A 426 -17.89 -22.37 10.14
C MET A 426 -18.70 -23.61 10.49
N ALA A 427 -20.00 -23.51 10.65
CA ALA A 427 -20.88 -24.63 10.96
C ALA A 427 -20.85 -25.72 9.88
N SER A 428 -20.84 -25.33 8.59
CA SER A 428 -20.76 -26.25 7.48
C SER A 428 -19.37 -26.90 7.35
N VAL A 429 -18.30 -26.14 7.61
CA VAL A 429 -16.91 -26.62 7.60
C VAL A 429 -16.67 -27.53 8.81
N HIS A 430 -17.27 -27.22 9.97
CA HIS A 430 -17.15 -28.03 11.18
C HIS A 430 -17.89 -29.35 11.04
N ALA A 431 -19.07 -29.37 10.47
CA ALA A 431 -19.83 -30.60 10.17
C ALA A 431 -19.04 -31.54 9.20
N ALA A 432 -18.42 -30.97 8.19
CA ALA A 432 -17.57 -31.70 7.26
C ALA A 432 -16.27 -32.20 7.90
N ARG A 433 -15.74 -31.51 8.90
CA ARG A 433 -14.54 -31.90 9.64
C ARG A 433 -14.82 -33.00 10.67
N VAL A 434 -15.91 -32.88 11.41
CA VAL A 434 -16.38 -33.91 12.35
C VAL A 434 -16.67 -35.23 11.62
N ALA A 435 -17.26 -35.14 10.42
CA ALA A 435 -17.50 -36.33 9.56
C ALA A 435 -16.20 -36.98 9.05
N ARG A 436 -15.11 -36.20 8.86
CA ARG A 436 -13.79 -36.71 8.46
C ARG A 436 -12.93 -37.20 9.62
N GLU A 437 -13.00 -36.56 10.80
CA GLU A 437 -12.22 -36.92 11.98
C GLU A 437 -12.79 -38.13 12.74
N GLY A 438 -14.06 -38.46 12.50
CA GLY A 438 -14.66 -39.71 12.99
C GLY A 438 -14.20 -40.98 12.25
N GLY A 439 -13.37 -40.86 11.22
CA GLY A 439 -12.97 -41.95 10.34
C GLY A 439 -11.48 -42.21 10.11
N ALA A 440 -10.57 -41.47 10.72
CA ALA A 440 -9.14 -41.72 10.53
C ALA A 440 -8.27 -41.20 11.69
N GLY A 441 -7.88 -42.12 12.53
CA GLY A 441 -6.74 -41.91 13.44
C GLY A 441 -5.43 -41.90 12.64
N GLY A 442 -4.60 -40.88 12.88
CA GLY A 442 -3.18 -41.00 12.66
C GLY A 442 -2.55 -40.23 11.50
N LEU A 443 -1.47 -39.53 11.87
CA LEU A 443 -0.37 -39.04 11.06
C LEU A 443 -0.57 -37.70 10.34
N GLY A 444 -0.14 -36.67 11.03
CA GLY A 444 0.11 -35.33 10.52
C GLY A 444 0.54 -34.35 11.63
N ARG A 445 1.53 -34.75 12.44
CA ARG A 445 2.24 -33.80 13.31
C ARG A 445 3.03 -32.83 12.43
N THR A 446 2.39 -31.77 12.00
CA THR A 446 3.07 -30.56 11.53
C THR A 446 3.90 -30.01 12.70
N ILE A 447 5.16 -29.70 12.44
CA ILE A 447 6.14 -29.12 13.35
C ILE A 447 5.78 -27.65 13.66
N GLN A 448 4.55 -27.39 14.06
CA GLN A 448 4.11 -26.05 14.47
C GLN A 448 3.91 -26.07 15.99
N ARG A 449 4.70 -25.25 16.69
CA ARG A 449 4.42 -24.97 18.10
C ARG A 449 3.08 -24.24 18.17
N PRO A 450 2.13 -24.70 19.01
CA PRO A 450 0.87 -24.00 19.19
C PRO A 450 1.12 -22.60 19.77
N PRO A 451 0.32 -21.60 19.41
CA PRO A 451 0.40 -20.28 20.03
C PRO A 451 0.20 -20.36 21.55
N ILE A 452 0.93 -19.55 22.31
CA ILE A 452 0.82 -19.48 23.76
C ILE A 452 -0.53 -18.83 24.11
N ALA A 453 -1.41 -19.58 24.77
CA ALA A 453 -2.75 -19.14 25.12
C ALA A 453 -2.75 -18.32 26.42
N ASP A 454 -2.01 -18.77 27.42
CA ASP A 454 -1.90 -18.11 28.73
C ASP A 454 -0.60 -17.32 28.80
N TRP A 455 -0.71 -15.99 28.65
CA TRP A 455 0.42 -15.08 28.73
C TRP A 455 0.13 -13.95 29.71
N ARG A 456 0.80 -13.98 30.88
CA ARG A 456 0.58 -13.08 32.01
C ARG A 456 1.86 -12.34 32.40
N PRO A 457 2.38 -11.43 31.57
CA PRO A 457 3.67 -10.78 31.82
C PRO A 457 3.65 -9.88 33.06
N GLU A 458 2.49 -9.39 33.47
CA GLU A 458 2.34 -8.54 34.69
C GLU A 458 2.31 -9.35 36.00
N ASP A 459 2.21 -10.69 35.95
CA ASP A 459 2.33 -11.58 37.10
C ASP A 459 3.81 -11.85 37.37
N PRO A 460 4.36 -11.39 38.53
CA PRO A 460 5.79 -11.54 38.84
C PRO A 460 6.26 -13.01 38.88
N ALA A 461 5.45 -13.91 39.40
CA ALA A 461 5.79 -15.33 39.51
C ALA A 461 5.86 -16.00 38.13
N PHE A 462 4.88 -15.72 37.29
CA PHE A 462 4.86 -16.19 35.90
C PHE A 462 6.02 -15.57 35.11
N TRP A 463 6.27 -14.28 35.31
CA TRP A 463 7.30 -13.55 34.58
C TRP A 463 8.71 -14.11 34.82
N GLU A 464 9.09 -14.29 36.10
CA GLU A 464 10.44 -14.77 36.43
C GLU A 464 10.67 -16.24 36.00
N THR A 465 9.65 -17.10 36.10
CA THR A 465 9.78 -18.54 35.85
C THR A 465 9.62 -18.91 34.36
N VAL A 466 8.66 -18.33 33.67
CA VAL A 466 8.26 -18.72 32.30
C VAL A 466 8.36 -17.55 31.31
N GLY A 467 7.85 -16.37 31.69
CA GLY A 467 7.66 -15.27 30.77
C GLY A 467 8.97 -14.69 30.25
N ARG A 468 9.89 -14.38 31.14
CA ARG A 468 11.17 -13.71 30.85
C ARG A 468 12.08 -14.48 29.87
N PRO A 469 12.32 -15.80 30.04
CA PRO A 469 13.10 -16.58 29.08
C PRO A 469 12.50 -16.60 27.67
N VAL A 470 11.17 -16.76 27.57
CA VAL A 470 10.45 -16.77 26.30
C VAL A 470 10.51 -15.38 25.64
N ALA A 471 10.22 -14.32 26.38
CA ALA A 471 10.27 -12.96 25.89
C ALA A 471 11.67 -12.56 25.40
N ARG A 472 12.73 -12.88 26.15
CA ARG A 472 14.14 -12.62 25.77
C ARG A 472 14.52 -13.36 24.50
N ARG A 473 14.16 -14.63 24.36
CA ARG A 473 14.43 -15.40 23.14
C ARG A 473 13.75 -14.74 21.93
N ASN A 474 12.50 -14.39 22.02
CA ASN A 474 11.76 -13.70 20.96
C ASN A 474 12.38 -12.33 20.63
N LEU A 475 12.82 -11.57 21.65
CA LEU A 475 13.50 -10.29 21.48
C LEU A 475 14.79 -10.43 20.66
N TRP A 476 15.68 -11.35 21.03
CA TRP A 476 16.96 -11.48 20.34
C TRP A 476 16.84 -11.97 18.91
N ILE A 477 15.92 -12.91 18.64
CA ILE A 477 15.65 -13.39 17.28
C ILE A 477 15.03 -12.25 16.45
N SER A 478 14.07 -11.52 17.01
CA SER A 478 13.43 -10.37 16.35
C SER A 478 14.46 -9.28 16.03
N THR A 479 15.36 -8.98 16.98
CA THR A 479 16.44 -8.00 16.83
C THR A 479 17.42 -8.42 15.73
N TYR A 480 17.81 -9.69 15.67
CA TYR A 480 18.67 -10.21 14.60
C TYR A 480 18.02 -10.08 13.23
N CYS A 481 16.76 -10.48 13.09
CA CYS A 481 16.00 -10.35 11.84
C CYS A 481 15.83 -8.87 11.44
N LEU A 482 15.63 -7.98 12.41
CA LEU A 482 15.51 -6.55 12.17
C LEU A 482 16.84 -5.91 11.72
N LEU A 483 17.95 -6.34 12.29
CA LEU A 483 19.29 -5.90 11.87
C LEU A 483 19.55 -6.26 10.39
N LEU A 484 19.24 -7.50 9.98
CA LEU A 484 19.32 -7.93 8.58
C LEU A 484 18.40 -7.13 7.67
N ALA A 485 17.18 -6.87 8.14
CA ALA A 485 16.19 -6.08 7.42
C ALA A 485 16.72 -4.65 7.12
N PHE A 486 17.33 -4.00 8.10
CA PHE A 486 17.96 -2.68 7.91
C PHE A 486 19.21 -2.73 7.02
N ALA A 487 19.99 -3.78 7.10
CA ALA A 487 21.16 -3.97 6.24
C ALA A 487 20.74 -4.07 4.76
N VAL A 488 19.78 -4.94 4.43
CA VAL A 488 19.28 -5.10 3.06
C VAL A 488 18.53 -3.86 2.59
N TRP A 489 17.77 -3.21 3.47
CA TRP A 489 17.03 -1.98 3.16
C TRP A 489 17.95 -0.87 2.67
N MET A 490 19.12 -0.70 3.29
CA MET A 490 20.06 0.39 3.01
C MET A 490 21.21 0.01 2.07
N VAL A 491 21.25 -1.21 1.50
CA VAL A 491 22.37 -1.69 0.66
C VAL A 491 22.62 -0.79 -0.55
N TRP A 492 21.56 -0.20 -1.11
CA TRP A 492 21.69 0.74 -2.23
C TRP A 492 22.49 1.98 -1.89
N SER A 493 22.57 2.41 -0.62
CA SER A 493 23.40 3.57 -0.24
C SER A 493 24.90 3.39 -0.57
N VAL A 494 25.38 2.16 -0.62
CA VAL A 494 26.77 1.83 -0.99
C VAL A 494 26.87 1.40 -2.46
N VAL A 495 25.94 0.58 -2.92
CA VAL A 495 25.94 0.03 -4.29
C VAL A 495 25.96 1.16 -5.32
N VAL A 496 25.07 2.17 -5.19
CA VAL A 496 24.98 3.30 -6.15
C VAL A 496 26.30 4.06 -6.29
N ALA A 497 27.08 4.16 -5.23
CA ALA A 497 28.36 4.87 -5.24
C ALA A 497 29.47 4.11 -6.01
N LYS A 498 29.27 2.79 -6.24
CA LYS A 498 30.23 1.94 -6.95
C LYS A 498 29.77 1.51 -8.35
N LEU A 499 28.47 1.68 -8.71
CA LEU A 499 27.96 1.34 -10.02
C LEU A 499 28.73 2.00 -11.19
N PRO A 500 29.08 3.32 -11.14
CA PRO A 500 29.84 3.92 -12.23
C PRO A 500 31.22 3.26 -12.43
N ALA A 501 31.89 2.89 -11.34
CA ALA A 501 33.17 2.18 -11.40
C ALA A 501 33.04 0.74 -11.96
N ALA A 502 31.87 0.12 -11.82
CA ALA A 502 31.53 -1.19 -12.36
C ALA A 502 31.05 -1.15 -13.82
N GLY A 503 31.11 0.01 -14.50
CA GLY A 503 30.78 0.15 -15.92
C GLY A 503 29.34 0.60 -16.22
N PHE A 504 28.54 0.94 -15.22
CA PHE A 504 27.17 1.43 -15.43
C PHE A 504 27.15 2.95 -15.68
N SER A 505 26.56 3.38 -16.79
CA SER A 505 26.51 4.78 -17.22
C SER A 505 25.23 5.50 -16.75
N PHE A 506 24.91 5.42 -15.44
CA PHE A 506 23.75 6.10 -14.89
C PHE A 506 24.08 7.55 -14.51
N THR A 507 23.12 8.44 -14.74
CA THR A 507 23.26 9.85 -14.34
C THR A 507 23.23 9.98 -12.80
N PRO A 508 23.79 11.04 -12.22
CA PRO A 508 23.73 11.29 -10.78
C PRO A 508 22.29 11.27 -10.23
N ASP A 509 21.31 11.84 -10.95
CA ASP A 509 19.91 11.81 -10.54
C ASP A 509 19.37 10.37 -10.50
N GLN A 510 19.67 9.54 -11.50
CA GLN A 510 19.30 8.13 -11.52
C GLN A 510 19.89 7.36 -10.33
N LEU A 511 21.14 7.63 -9.96
CA LEU A 511 21.78 7.01 -8.80
C LEU A 511 21.13 7.45 -7.48
N PHE A 512 20.76 8.72 -7.34
CA PHE A 512 20.01 9.20 -6.18
C PHE A 512 18.60 8.65 -6.13
N TRP A 513 17.93 8.43 -7.28
CA TRP A 513 16.67 7.68 -7.31
C TRP A 513 16.82 6.27 -6.76
N LEU A 514 17.82 5.51 -7.18
CA LEU A 514 18.06 4.16 -6.66
C LEU A 514 18.36 4.16 -5.16
N ALA A 515 19.07 5.16 -4.64
CA ALA A 515 19.30 5.31 -3.21
C ALA A 515 18.02 5.67 -2.44
N ALA A 516 17.08 6.38 -3.06
CA ALA A 516 15.85 6.86 -2.45
C ALA A 516 14.70 5.81 -2.46
N LEU A 517 14.57 5.03 -3.52
CA LEU A 517 13.45 4.10 -3.73
C LEU A 517 13.23 3.09 -2.60
N PRO A 518 14.26 2.48 -1.98
CA PRO A 518 14.07 1.65 -0.81
C PRO A 518 13.38 2.39 0.34
N GLY A 519 13.68 3.69 0.49
CA GLY A 519 13.04 4.55 1.47
C GLY A 519 11.56 4.72 1.23
N LEU A 520 11.15 4.95 -0.02
CA LEU A 520 9.75 5.09 -0.43
C LEU A 520 8.95 3.81 -0.11
N SER A 521 9.40 2.68 -0.64
CA SER A 521 8.70 1.40 -0.44
C SER A 521 8.73 0.94 1.01
N GLY A 522 9.87 1.11 1.71
CA GLY A 522 10.01 0.73 3.12
C GLY A 522 9.12 1.55 4.05
N ALA A 523 9.01 2.86 3.85
CA ALA A 523 8.11 3.72 4.61
C ALA A 523 6.64 3.38 4.36
N THR A 524 6.26 3.18 3.11
CA THR A 524 4.91 2.77 2.73
C THR A 524 4.55 1.41 3.34
N LEU A 525 5.41 0.41 3.20
CA LEU A 525 5.19 -0.93 3.76
C LEU A 525 5.14 -0.91 5.28
N ARG A 526 5.85 0.00 5.96
CA ARG A 526 5.82 0.13 7.42
C ARG A 526 4.43 0.43 7.95
N ILE A 527 3.61 1.19 7.21
CA ILE A 527 2.22 1.46 7.56
C ILE A 527 1.43 0.14 7.60
N PHE A 528 1.56 -0.70 6.56
CA PHE A 528 0.87 -1.98 6.47
C PHE A 528 1.41 -3.00 7.48
N TYR A 529 2.73 -3.06 7.67
CA TYR A 529 3.37 -4.00 8.59
C TYR A 529 3.03 -3.75 10.06
N SER A 530 2.55 -2.56 10.41
CA SER A 530 2.03 -2.27 11.75
C SER A 530 0.82 -3.12 12.12
N PHE A 531 0.06 -3.60 11.13
CA PHE A 531 -1.17 -4.36 11.32
C PHE A 531 -1.03 -5.87 11.12
N VAL A 532 0.12 -6.36 10.65
CA VAL A 532 0.28 -7.76 10.24
C VAL A 532 0.49 -8.72 11.40
N VAL A 533 1.10 -8.31 12.51
CA VAL A 533 1.35 -9.16 13.66
C VAL A 533 0.05 -9.69 14.28
N PRO A 534 -0.98 -8.86 14.52
CA PRO A 534 -2.29 -9.34 14.94
C PRO A 534 -2.99 -10.29 13.96
N LEU A 535 -2.63 -10.25 12.68
CA LEU A 535 -3.25 -11.06 11.62
C LEU A 535 -2.55 -12.41 11.42
N PHE A 536 -1.21 -12.38 11.30
CA PHE A 536 -0.42 -13.55 10.88
C PHE A 536 0.34 -14.22 12.03
N GLY A 537 0.41 -13.56 13.21
CA GLY A 537 1.32 -13.93 14.29
C GLY A 537 2.72 -13.38 14.07
N GLY A 538 3.44 -13.15 15.18
CA GLY A 538 4.78 -12.56 15.15
C GLY A 538 5.82 -13.48 14.55
N ARG A 539 5.78 -14.77 14.87
CA ARG A 539 6.71 -15.80 14.38
C ARG A 539 6.61 -15.97 12.88
N LEU A 540 5.40 -16.27 12.37
CA LEU A 540 5.18 -16.50 10.94
C LEU A 540 5.54 -15.26 10.13
N TRP A 541 5.09 -14.09 10.58
CA TRP A 541 5.39 -12.85 9.86
C TRP A 541 6.87 -12.53 9.84
N THR A 542 7.59 -12.67 10.97
CA THR A 542 9.04 -12.45 11.02
C THR A 542 9.78 -13.40 10.08
N ALA A 543 9.39 -14.67 10.02
CA ALA A 543 9.98 -15.63 9.10
C ALA A 543 9.74 -15.26 7.62
N ILE A 544 8.48 -14.94 7.24
CA ILE A 544 8.12 -14.58 5.86
C ILE A 544 8.80 -13.27 5.44
N SER A 545 8.72 -12.24 6.28
CA SER A 545 9.28 -10.92 5.95
C SER A 545 10.82 -10.94 5.92
N THR A 546 11.46 -11.80 6.72
CA THR A 546 12.90 -12.02 6.62
C THR A 546 13.25 -12.82 5.36
N ALA A 547 12.47 -13.87 5.03
CA ALA A 547 12.68 -14.65 3.80
C ALA A 547 12.51 -13.80 2.52
N SER A 548 11.59 -12.83 2.53
CA SER A 548 11.37 -11.93 1.39
C SER A 548 12.60 -11.10 1.02
N LEU A 549 13.52 -10.88 1.96
CA LEU A 549 14.80 -10.18 1.73
C LEU A 549 15.74 -10.96 0.81
N LEU A 550 15.55 -12.28 0.64
CA LEU A 550 16.30 -13.08 -0.32
C LEU A 550 16.10 -12.58 -1.75
N ILE A 551 14.89 -12.08 -2.08
CA ILE A 551 14.56 -11.62 -3.43
C ILE A 551 15.48 -10.47 -3.87
N PRO A 552 15.55 -9.33 -3.16
CA PRO A 552 16.46 -8.26 -3.53
C PRO A 552 17.93 -8.65 -3.35
N ALA A 553 18.29 -9.48 -2.35
CA ALA A 553 19.65 -9.89 -2.13
C ALA A 553 20.20 -10.73 -3.32
N PHE A 554 19.45 -11.72 -3.80
CA PHE A 554 19.77 -12.45 -5.01
C PHE A 554 19.73 -11.55 -6.24
N GLY A 555 18.68 -10.76 -6.39
CA GLY A 555 18.49 -9.88 -7.54
C GLY A 555 19.65 -8.90 -7.73
N ILE A 556 20.08 -8.22 -6.66
CA ILE A 556 21.22 -7.31 -6.70
C ILE A 556 22.48 -8.08 -7.10
N GLY A 557 22.73 -9.24 -6.45
CA GLY A 557 23.90 -10.06 -6.75
C GLY A 557 23.99 -10.48 -8.22
N TYR A 558 22.88 -10.71 -8.89
CA TYR A 558 22.88 -11.04 -10.33
C TYR A 558 22.91 -9.79 -11.21
N ALA A 559 22.11 -8.77 -10.90
CA ALA A 559 21.94 -7.58 -11.75
C ALA A 559 23.23 -6.77 -11.91
N VAL A 560 24.08 -6.71 -10.89
CA VAL A 560 25.33 -5.93 -10.92
C VAL A 560 26.47 -6.61 -11.68
N GLN A 561 26.29 -7.85 -12.14
CA GLN A 561 27.35 -8.59 -12.86
C GLN A 561 27.42 -8.24 -14.35
N ALA A 562 26.33 -7.74 -14.93
CA ALA A 562 26.24 -7.39 -16.35
C ALA A 562 26.01 -5.88 -16.50
N PRO A 563 26.95 -5.13 -17.07
CA PRO A 563 26.80 -3.68 -17.29
C PRO A 563 25.60 -3.32 -18.19
N ASP A 564 25.12 -4.26 -19.00
CA ASP A 564 23.96 -4.09 -19.88
C ASP A 564 22.62 -4.25 -19.16
N THR A 565 22.64 -4.53 -17.84
CA THR A 565 21.40 -4.66 -17.07
C THR A 565 20.59 -3.37 -17.12
N PRO A 566 19.32 -3.40 -17.58
CA PRO A 566 18.48 -2.21 -17.70
C PRO A 566 18.27 -1.51 -16.36
N TYR A 567 18.27 -0.19 -16.37
CA TYR A 567 18.03 0.65 -15.17
C TYR A 567 16.76 0.25 -14.41
N LEU A 568 15.70 -0.14 -15.13
CA LEU A 568 14.44 -0.56 -14.54
C LEU A 568 14.59 -1.75 -13.59
N ILE A 569 15.47 -2.71 -13.88
CA ILE A 569 15.72 -3.86 -12.98
C ILE A 569 16.27 -3.36 -11.66
N PHE A 570 17.17 -2.39 -11.68
CA PHE A 570 17.70 -1.76 -10.47
C PHE A 570 16.62 -1.00 -9.70
N VAL A 571 15.70 -0.30 -10.39
CA VAL A 571 14.54 0.34 -9.78
C VAL A 571 13.65 -0.67 -9.04
N VAL A 572 13.31 -1.79 -9.67
CA VAL A 572 12.51 -2.85 -9.05
C VAL A 572 13.23 -3.45 -7.84
N LEU A 573 14.52 -3.74 -7.96
CA LEU A 573 15.32 -4.28 -6.86
C LEU A 573 15.45 -3.29 -5.70
N ALA A 574 15.60 -2.00 -6.00
CA ALA A 574 15.62 -0.95 -4.99
C ALA A 574 14.28 -0.86 -4.23
N LEU A 575 13.15 -0.92 -4.94
CA LEU A 575 11.82 -0.99 -4.31
C LEU A 575 11.65 -2.27 -3.46
N LEU A 576 12.15 -3.41 -3.92
CA LEU A 576 12.08 -4.68 -3.16
C LEU A 576 12.95 -4.65 -1.89
N CYS A 577 14.03 -3.90 -1.85
CA CYS A 577 14.80 -3.69 -0.61
C CYS A 577 13.96 -3.04 0.49
N GLY A 578 12.93 -2.27 0.14
CA GLY A 578 11.99 -1.69 1.09
C GLY A 578 11.18 -2.70 1.90
N LEU A 579 11.10 -3.97 1.48
CA LEU A 579 10.55 -5.06 2.31
C LEU A 579 11.23 -5.10 3.70
N GLY A 580 12.53 -4.79 3.78
CA GLY A 580 13.26 -4.65 5.04
C GLY A 580 12.81 -3.45 5.88
N GLY A 581 12.53 -2.30 5.23
CA GLY A 581 12.11 -1.08 5.94
C GLY A 581 10.80 -1.23 6.70
N GLY A 582 9.87 -2.05 6.20
CA GLY A 582 8.61 -2.37 6.86
C GLY A 582 8.77 -3.14 8.17
N ASN A 583 9.78 -4.00 8.28
CA ASN A 583 9.97 -4.92 9.41
C ASN A 583 10.13 -4.23 10.77
N PHE A 584 10.51 -2.96 10.80
CA PHE A 584 10.58 -2.20 12.06
C PHE A 584 9.24 -2.17 12.78
N ALA A 585 8.15 -1.87 12.08
CA ALA A 585 6.83 -1.75 12.69
C ALA A 585 6.31 -3.09 13.22
N SER A 586 6.42 -4.16 12.43
CA SER A 586 5.98 -5.50 12.86
C SER A 586 6.84 -6.06 14.00
N SER A 587 8.16 -5.85 13.96
CA SER A 587 9.07 -6.27 15.01
C SER A 587 8.77 -5.57 16.34
N MET A 588 8.61 -4.22 16.32
CA MET A 588 8.26 -3.44 17.51
C MET A 588 6.91 -3.84 18.08
N ALA A 589 5.90 -4.02 17.24
CA ALA A 589 4.58 -4.49 17.66
C ALA A 589 4.65 -5.86 18.31
N ASN A 590 5.34 -6.83 17.67
CA ASN A 590 5.48 -8.17 18.20
C ASN A 590 6.12 -8.18 19.60
N ILE A 591 7.28 -7.54 19.76
CA ILE A 591 8.00 -7.52 21.04
C ILE A 591 7.21 -6.80 22.12
N SER A 592 6.42 -5.79 21.78
CA SER A 592 5.59 -5.07 22.76
C SER A 592 4.57 -5.95 23.48
N PHE A 593 4.15 -7.09 22.88
CA PHE A 593 3.21 -8.02 23.49
C PHE A 593 3.86 -9.01 24.46
N PHE A 594 5.17 -9.24 24.33
CA PHE A 594 5.88 -10.19 25.17
C PHE A 594 6.30 -9.64 26.54
N PHE A 595 6.52 -8.32 26.66
CA PHE A 595 7.13 -7.72 27.83
C PHE A 595 6.13 -7.01 28.76
N PRO A 596 6.29 -7.08 30.09
CA PRO A 596 5.52 -6.32 31.04
C PRO A 596 5.78 -4.82 30.88
N LYS A 597 4.85 -4.00 31.35
CA LYS A 597 4.93 -2.54 31.24
C LYS A 597 6.25 -1.96 31.75
N ALA A 598 6.78 -2.50 32.84
CA ALA A 598 8.04 -2.06 33.47
C ALA A 598 9.28 -2.28 32.60
N GLU A 599 9.36 -3.39 31.86
CA GLU A 599 10.52 -3.75 31.02
C GLU A 599 10.32 -3.48 29.52
N LYS A 600 9.08 -3.21 29.09
CA LYS A 600 8.71 -3.00 27.68
C LYS A 600 9.54 -1.92 26.98
N GLY A 601 9.74 -0.77 27.64
CA GLY A 601 10.51 0.35 27.09
C GLY A 601 11.96 -0.05 26.78
N ALA A 602 12.61 -0.76 27.69
CA ALA A 602 13.97 -1.25 27.51
C ALA A 602 14.06 -2.28 26.37
N ALA A 603 13.13 -3.23 26.32
CA ALA A 603 13.08 -4.24 25.25
C ALA A 603 12.91 -3.61 23.85
N LEU A 604 11.99 -2.65 23.72
CA LEU A 604 11.78 -1.93 22.47
C LEU A 604 12.98 -1.05 22.08
N ALA A 605 13.66 -0.45 23.06
CA ALA A 605 14.89 0.33 22.81
C ALA A 605 16.03 -0.55 22.32
N ILE A 606 16.21 -1.75 22.89
CA ILE A 606 17.18 -2.74 22.43
C ILE A 606 16.87 -3.17 21.00
N ASN A 607 15.62 -3.57 20.74
CA ASN A 607 15.19 -4.01 19.40
C ASN A 607 15.40 -2.93 18.33
N ALA A 608 14.99 -1.70 18.62
CA ALA A 608 15.14 -0.58 17.71
C ALA A 608 16.59 -0.14 17.52
N GLY A 609 17.35 -0.05 18.62
CA GLY A 609 18.74 0.42 18.61
C GLY A 609 19.66 -0.55 17.85
N LEU A 610 19.64 -1.81 18.24
CA LEU A 610 20.45 -2.85 17.58
C LEU A 610 19.97 -3.13 16.15
N GLY A 611 18.66 -3.04 15.88
CA GLY A 611 18.15 -3.12 14.51
C GLY A 611 18.78 -2.04 13.61
N ASN A 612 18.82 -0.78 14.06
CA ASN A 612 19.41 0.34 13.31
C ASN A 612 20.92 0.17 13.02
N LEU A 613 21.64 -0.58 13.87
CA LEU A 613 23.04 -0.91 13.60
C LEU A 613 23.25 -1.70 12.30
N GLY A 614 22.19 -2.34 11.78
CA GLY A 614 22.25 -3.03 10.49
C GLY A 614 22.67 -2.11 9.34
N VAL A 615 22.28 -0.82 9.39
CA VAL A 615 22.72 0.19 8.40
C VAL A 615 24.22 0.39 8.44
N SER A 616 24.77 0.64 9.63
CA SER A 616 26.21 0.85 9.81
C SER A 616 27.01 -0.42 9.48
N LEU A 617 26.54 -1.59 9.94
CA LEU A 617 27.14 -2.87 9.65
C LEU A 617 27.23 -3.11 8.13
N MET A 618 26.15 -2.84 7.39
CA MET A 618 26.13 -2.99 5.95
C MET A 618 27.13 -2.02 5.28
N GLN A 619 27.11 -0.75 5.67
CA GLN A 619 28.00 0.27 5.11
C GLN A 619 29.49 0.02 5.45
N PHE A 620 29.79 -0.70 6.52
CA PHE A 620 31.14 -1.15 6.87
C PHE A 620 31.54 -2.40 6.09
N VAL A 621 30.67 -3.43 6.07
CA VAL A 621 31.04 -4.76 5.55
C VAL A 621 30.99 -4.80 4.01
N VAL A 622 30.00 -4.16 3.38
CA VAL A 622 29.82 -4.26 1.90
C VAL A 622 31.02 -3.68 1.13
N PRO A 623 31.59 -2.49 1.46
CA PRO A 623 32.77 -1.98 0.78
C PRO A 623 33.99 -2.94 0.87
N ILE A 624 34.10 -3.69 1.95
CA ILE A 624 35.14 -4.71 2.12
C ILE A 624 34.79 -5.97 1.33
N ALA A 625 33.55 -6.44 1.44
CA ALA A 625 33.13 -7.68 0.81
C ALA A 625 33.24 -7.65 -0.73
N ILE A 626 32.98 -6.48 -1.34
CA ILE A 626 33.06 -6.34 -2.80
C ILE A 626 34.54 -6.34 -3.32
N THR A 627 35.56 -6.27 -2.46
CA THR A 627 36.97 -6.31 -2.88
C THR A 627 37.55 -7.74 -2.86
N ALA A 628 36.80 -8.75 -2.44
CA ALA A 628 37.26 -10.11 -2.27
C ALA A 628 36.36 -11.15 -2.96
N ALA A 629 36.96 -12.23 -3.44
CA ALA A 629 36.22 -13.35 -4.07
C ALA A 629 35.64 -14.29 -2.99
N ILE A 630 34.69 -13.78 -2.15
CA ILE A 630 34.16 -14.50 -0.98
C ILE A 630 33.47 -15.80 -1.36
N PHE A 631 32.74 -15.84 -2.48
CA PHE A 631 31.99 -17.03 -2.91
C PHE A 631 32.72 -17.85 -4.01
N GLY A 632 33.94 -17.51 -4.34
CA GLY A 632 34.74 -18.22 -5.35
C GLY A 632 33.98 -18.35 -6.68
N ALA A 633 34.03 -19.55 -7.29
CA ALA A 633 33.36 -19.81 -8.57
C ALA A 633 31.82 -19.73 -8.50
N LEU A 634 31.23 -19.93 -7.33
CA LEU A 634 29.77 -19.84 -7.14
C LEU A 634 29.26 -18.39 -7.18
N GLY A 635 30.12 -17.42 -6.88
CA GLY A 635 29.74 -16.01 -6.83
C GLY A 635 29.86 -15.27 -8.16
N GLY A 636 30.38 -15.88 -9.21
CA GLY A 636 30.66 -15.22 -10.49
C GLY A 636 32.01 -14.47 -10.53
N GLY A 637 32.39 -13.98 -11.73
CA GLY A 637 33.64 -13.28 -11.98
C GLY A 637 33.71 -11.87 -11.43
N PRO A 638 34.90 -11.29 -11.28
CA PRO A 638 35.08 -9.89 -10.93
C PRO A 638 34.74 -8.97 -12.11
N GLN A 639 34.20 -7.78 -11.80
CA GLN A 639 34.11 -6.66 -12.73
C GLN A 639 35.48 -5.93 -12.77
N SER A 640 35.94 -5.62 -13.98
CA SER A 640 37.20 -4.86 -14.17
C SER A 640 36.98 -3.38 -13.92
N ILE A 641 37.85 -2.74 -13.16
CA ILE A 641 37.85 -1.30 -12.88
C ILE A 641 39.17 -0.69 -13.35
N GLY A 642 39.12 0.21 -14.31
CA GLY A 642 40.29 1.01 -14.72
C GLY A 642 41.60 0.21 -14.87
N GLU A 643 42.74 0.74 -14.44
CA GLU A 643 44.06 0.11 -14.55
C GLU A 643 44.23 -1.13 -13.65
N GLY A 644 43.51 -2.24 -13.93
CA GLY A 644 43.74 -3.56 -13.34
C GLY A 644 43.05 -3.83 -12.00
N GLY A 645 42.21 -2.94 -11.50
CA GLY A 645 41.40 -3.19 -10.31
C GLY A 645 40.28 -4.23 -10.56
N ARG A 646 39.92 -5.01 -9.55
CA ARG A 646 38.85 -6.01 -9.59
C ARG A 646 37.86 -5.78 -8.47
N LEU A 647 36.57 -5.78 -8.79
CA LEU A 647 35.48 -5.75 -7.81
C LEU A 647 34.50 -6.92 -8.03
N TRP A 648 34.03 -7.47 -6.94
CA TRP A 648 32.92 -8.45 -6.90
C TRP A 648 31.67 -7.77 -6.39
N MET A 649 31.07 -6.88 -7.20
CA MET A 649 29.88 -6.10 -6.82
C MET A 649 28.71 -6.99 -6.38
N GLN A 650 28.63 -8.21 -6.91
CA GLN A 650 27.61 -9.19 -6.53
C GLN A 650 27.65 -9.56 -5.05
N ASN A 651 28.77 -9.41 -4.38
CA ASN A 651 28.89 -9.69 -2.96
C ASN A 651 28.06 -8.72 -2.11
N ALA A 652 27.73 -7.53 -2.63
CA ALA A 652 26.84 -6.60 -1.95
C ALA A 652 25.45 -7.21 -1.68
N GLY A 653 24.98 -8.09 -2.57
CA GLY A 653 23.75 -8.84 -2.40
C GLY A 653 23.98 -10.22 -1.75
N PHE A 654 24.86 -11.04 -2.33
CA PHE A 654 25.04 -12.44 -1.94
C PHE A 654 25.51 -12.63 -0.51
N LEU A 655 26.27 -11.70 0.04
CA LEU A 655 26.76 -11.75 1.42
C LEU A 655 25.62 -11.97 2.44
N TRP A 656 24.47 -11.38 2.21
CA TRP A 656 23.36 -11.42 3.18
C TRP A 656 22.57 -12.73 3.15
N ILE A 657 22.65 -13.51 2.08
CA ILE A 657 21.86 -14.72 1.86
C ILE A 657 21.99 -15.75 3.00
N PRO A 658 23.21 -16.19 3.40
CA PRO A 658 23.33 -17.18 4.48
C PRO A 658 22.82 -16.64 5.82
N PHE A 659 22.99 -15.36 6.11
CA PHE A 659 22.51 -14.73 7.33
C PHE A 659 20.96 -14.60 7.31
N ILE A 660 20.37 -14.27 6.17
CA ILE A 660 18.91 -14.24 6.00
C ILE A 660 18.31 -15.63 6.20
N LEU A 661 18.90 -16.67 5.60
CA LEU A 661 18.46 -18.07 5.79
C LEU A 661 18.55 -18.50 7.25
N LEU A 662 19.62 -18.14 7.96
CA LEU A 662 19.73 -18.34 9.40
C LEU A 662 18.62 -17.60 10.16
N GLY A 663 18.37 -16.34 9.81
CA GLY A 663 17.30 -15.53 10.42
C GLY A 663 15.91 -16.16 10.23
N VAL A 664 15.63 -16.66 9.04
CA VAL A 664 14.38 -17.40 8.73
C VAL A 664 14.26 -18.66 9.60
N ALA A 665 15.34 -19.45 9.70
CA ALA A 665 15.33 -20.64 10.53
C ALA A 665 15.15 -20.31 12.03
N LEU A 666 15.85 -19.30 12.54
CA LEU A 666 15.71 -18.84 13.92
C LEU A 666 14.28 -18.34 14.19
N ALA A 667 13.70 -17.57 13.28
CA ALA A 667 12.33 -17.08 13.43
C ALA A 667 11.32 -18.24 13.39
N TRP A 668 11.46 -19.15 12.44
CA TRP A 668 10.54 -20.27 12.27
C TRP A 668 10.58 -21.27 13.42
N PHE A 669 11.77 -21.65 13.87
CA PHE A 669 11.95 -22.68 14.90
C PHE A 669 12.08 -22.11 16.33
N GLY A 670 12.52 -20.86 16.47
CA GLY A 670 12.88 -20.28 17.78
C GLY A 670 11.85 -19.31 18.34
N MET A 671 11.04 -18.64 17.51
CA MET A 671 10.04 -17.69 18.00
C MET A 671 8.72 -18.37 18.38
N ASP A 672 7.94 -17.68 19.19
CA ASP A 672 6.60 -18.08 19.62
C ASP A 672 5.55 -17.07 19.15
N ASP A 673 4.30 -17.51 19.06
CA ASP A 673 3.14 -16.66 18.82
C ASP A 673 2.29 -16.55 20.09
N LEU A 674 1.73 -15.37 20.35
CA LEU A 674 0.80 -15.11 21.45
C LEU A 674 -0.63 -15.02 20.91
N MET A 675 -1.55 -15.79 21.51
CA MET A 675 -2.97 -15.76 21.11
C MET A 675 -3.65 -14.43 21.46
N GLY A 676 -3.22 -13.77 22.53
CA GLY A 676 -3.77 -12.52 23.03
C GLY A 676 -3.22 -11.24 22.37
N ALA A 677 -2.33 -11.34 21.38
CA ALA A 677 -1.74 -10.18 20.71
C ALA A 677 -2.74 -9.44 19.80
N LYS A 678 -3.84 -8.94 20.39
CA LYS A 678 -4.89 -8.17 19.70
C LYS A 678 -4.70 -6.69 20.04
N ALA A 679 -4.29 -5.88 19.06
CA ALA A 679 -4.49 -4.43 19.09
C ALA A 679 -5.77 -4.10 18.33
N SER A 680 -6.71 -3.38 18.96
CA SER A 680 -7.90 -2.90 18.26
C SER A 680 -7.50 -1.84 17.23
N PHE A 681 -7.91 -2.03 15.97
CA PHE A 681 -7.72 -1.00 14.93
C PHE A 681 -8.44 0.31 15.30
N ALA A 682 -9.51 0.22 16.11
CA ALA A 682 -10.26 1.37 16.60
C ALA A 682 -9.41 2.30 17.48
N ASP A 683 -8.60 1.74 18.39
CA ASP A 683 -7.70 2.52 19.25
C ASP A 683 -6.57 3.15 18.43
N GLN A 684 -6.18 2.53 17.32
CA GLN A 684 -5.16 3.04 16.42
C GLN A 684 -5.70 4.14 15.50
N ALA A 685 -6.98 4.09 15.07
CA ALA A 685 -7.56 5.12 14.20
C ALA A 685 -7.86 6.44 14.93
N ALA A 686 -8.11 6.41 16.24
CA ALA A 686 -8.36 7.60 17.06
C ALA A 686 -7.17 8.60 17.04
N ILE A 687 -5.95 8.14 16.75
CA ILE A 687 -4.77 8.99 16.70
C ILE A 687 -4.80 10.01 15.54
N PHE A 688 -5.51 9.71 14.44
CA PHE A 688 -5.57 10.60 13.27
C PHE A 688 -6.37 11.88 13.52
N GLU A 689 -7.26 11.87 14.49
CA GLU A 689 -8.04 13.04 14.92
C GLU A 689 -7.21 13.98 15.82
N ARG A 690 -6.09 13.49 16.36
CA ARG A 690 -5.23 14.25 17.29
C ARG A 690 -4.24 15.12 16.54
N ARG A 691 -4.30 16.43 16.67
CA ARG A 691 -3.33 17.38 16.08
C ARG A 691 -1.88 17.06 16.48
N HIS A 692 -1.66 16.59 17.72
CA HIS A 692 -0.31 16.23 18.20
C HIS A 692 0.29 15.03 17.46
N THR A 693 -0.50 14.14 16.88
CA THR A 693 0.01 13.08 16.03
C THR A 693 0.74 13.63 14.80
N TRP A 694 0.14 14.59 14.10
CA TRP A 694 0.73 15.21 12.91
C TRP A 694 1.93 16.09 13.23
N LEU A 695 1.87 16.80 14.36
CA LEU A 695 3.01 17.57 14.86
C LEU A 695 4.20 16.66 15.19
N MET A 696 3.95 15.53 15.85
CA MET A 696 5.01 14.55 16.13
C MET A 696 5.52 13.86 14.86
N CYS A 697 4.69 13.63 13.84
CA CYS A 697 5.15 13.16 12.52
C CYS A 697 6.16 14.15 11.92
N TRP A 698 5.89 15.45 11.96
CA TRP A 698 6.79 16.49 11.46
C TRP A 698 8.12 16.51 12.21
N LEU A 699 8.06 16.49 13.55
CA LEU A 699 9.26 16.51 14.38
C LEU A 699 10.08 15.20 14.25
N TYR A 700 9.41 14.05 14.17
CA TYR A 700 10.10 12.78 14.05
C TYR A 700 10.67 12.55 12.65
N LEU A 701 10.07 13.15 11.61
CA LEU A 701 10.66 13.25 10.28
C LEU A 701 11.96 14.08 10.34
N GLY A 702 12.00 15.15 11.14
CA GLY A 702 13.20 15.98 11.39
C GLY A 702 14.34 15.22 12.08
N THR A 703 14.06 14.23 12.89
CA THR A 703 15.08 13.46 13.64
C THR A 703 15.35 12.09 13.01
N PHE A 704 14.42 11.14 13.10
CA PHE A 704 14.59 9.80 12.53
C PHE A 704 14.64 9.83 11.00
N GLY A 705 13.78 10.65 10.36
CA GLY A 705 13.80 10.81 8.92
C GLY A 705 15.14 11.32 8.40
N SER A 706 15.76 12.26 9.12
CA SER A 706 17.10 12.75 8.81
C SER A 706 18.17 11.69 9.01
N PHE A 707 18.13 10.95 10.12
CA PHE A 707 19.06 9.85 10.38
C PHE A 707 19.08 8.85 9.23
N ILE A 708 17.91 8.34 8.84
CA ILE A 708 17.82 7.30 7.80
C ILE A 708 18.04 7.87 6.40
N GLY A 709 17.61 9.11 6.15
CA GLY A 709 17.75 9.77 4.86
C GLY A 709 19.21 10.16 4.57
N PHE A 710 19.93 10.67 5.54
CA PHE A 710 21.38 10.89 5.38
C PHE A 710 22.12 9.56 5.27
N SER A 711 21.73 8.53 6.00
CA SER A 711 22.31 7.19 5.82
C SER A 711 22.14 6.67 4.38
N ALA A 712 21.05 6.98 3.72
CA ALA A 712 20.77 6.58 2.33
C ALA A 712 21.55 7.45 1.31
N GLY A 713 21.61 8.76 1.52
CA GLY A 713 22.14 9.72 0.53
C GLY A 713 23.60 10.11 0.71
N PHE A 714 24.11 10.08 1.94
CA PHE A 714 25.47 10.56 2.28
C PHE A 714 26.59 9.81 1.53
N PRO A 715 26.58 8.46 1.39
CA PRO A 715 27.65 7.76 0.70
C PRO A 715 27.86 8.23 -0.74
N LEU A 716 26.76 8.41 -1.47
CA LEU A 716 26.81 8.88 -2.85
C LEU A 716 27.20 10.36 -2.93
N LEU A 717 26.63 11.22 -2.05
CA LEU A 717 26.99 12.64 -2.00
C LEU A 717 28.48 12.83 -1.73
N ALA A 718 29.04 12.14 -0.72
CA ALA A 718 30.45 12.20 -0.37
C ALA A 718 31.36 11.77 -1.54
N ARG A 719 30.95 10.74 -2.29
CA ARG A 719 31.69 10.26 -3.45
C ARG A 719 31.66 11.25 -4.62
N LEU A 720 30.53 11.91 -4.85
CA LEU A 720 30.39 12.89 -5.93
C LEU A 720 31.09 14.21 -5.61
N ALA A 721 31.00 14.65 -4.34
CA ALA A 721 31.61 15.91 -3.92
C ALA A 721 33.13 15.82 -3.74
N PHE A 722 33.64 14.65 -3.37
CA PHE A 722 35.07 14.42 -3.11
C PHE A 722 35.57 13.17 -3.84
N PRO A 723 35.67 13.20 -5.17
CA PRO A 723 36.04 12.04 -6.00
C PRO A 723 37.43 11.45 -5.66
N ASP A 724 38.34 12.29 -5.20
CA ASP A 724 39.70 11.92 -4.86
C ASP A 724 39.83 11.21 -3.50
N VAL A 725 38.79 11.24 -2.68
CA VAL A 725 38.77 10.60 -1.38
C VAL A 725 37.99 9.30 -1.44
N ASP A 726 38.54 8.21 -0.93
CA ASP A 726 37.82 6.94 -0.75
C ASP A 726 36.85 7.05 0.46
N SER A 727 35.83 7.90 0.29
CA SER A 727 34.88 8.26 1.34
C SER A 727 34.12 7.05 1.88
N LEU A 728 33.93 5.98 1.06
CA LEU A 728 33.16 4.78 1.47
C LEU A 728 33.81 4.04 2.64
N LYS A 729 35.09 4.23 2.90
CA LYS A 729 35.77 3.67 4.09
C LYS A 729 35.24 4.26 5.40
N TYR A 730 34.63 5.44 5.39
CA TYR A 730 34.28 6.19 6.58
C TYR A 730 32.75 6.38 6.74
N VAL A 731 31.94 6.17 5.67
CA VAL A 731 30.50 6.51 5.69
C VAL A 731 29.72 5.75 6.75
N PHE A 732 30.13 4.53 7.12
CA PHE A 732 29.51 3.73 8.16
C PHE A 732 29.52 4.40 9.54
N LEU A 733 30.46 5.32 9.77
CA LEU A 733 30.58 6.06 11.04
C LEU A 733 29.35 6.94 11.28
N GLY A 734 28.72 7.49 10.24
CA GLY A 734 27.54 8.32 10.38
C GLY A 734 26.38 7.57 11.06
N PRO A 735 25.84 6.50 10.46
CA PRO A 735 24.79 5.70 11.11
C PRO A 735 25.22 5.08 12.44
N LEU A 736 26.53 4.74 12.61
CA LEU A 736 27.07 4.24 13.87
C LEU A 736 26.92 5.29 14.97
N VAL A 737 27.45 6.50 14.74
CA VAL A 737 27.36 7.62 15.68
C VAL A 737 25.90 7.93 16.00
N GLY A 738 25.01 7.99 15.01
CA GLY A 738 23.60 8.25 15.24
C GLY A 738 22.89 7.13 16.02
N ALA A 739 23.22 5.86 15.79
CA ALA A 739 22.64 4.75 16.54
C ALA A 739 23.15 4.73 18.00
N LEU A 740 24.43 4.95 18.21
CA LEU A 740 25.04 5.01 19.56
C LEU A 740 24.57 6.22 20.36
N SER A 741 24.48 7.40 19.72
CA SER A 741 23.96 8.61 20.38
C SER A 741 22.50 8.42 20.79
N ARG A 742 21.67 7.79 19.96
CA ARG A 742 20.29 7.45 20.33
C ARG A 742 20.23 6.57 21.57
N ALA A 743 21.05 5.51 21.61
CA ALA A 743 21.06 4.57 22.73
C ALA A 743 21.65 5.21 24.01
N GLY A 744 22.70 6.01 23.87
CA GLY A 744 23.45 6.57 24.99
C GLY A 744 22.87 7.84 25.62
N THR A 745 21.92 8.52 24.95
CA THR A 745 21.44 9.83 25.41
C THR A 745 19.98 9.86 25.87
N GLY A 746 19.31 8.70 25.93
CA GLY A 746 17.93 8.61 26.41
C GLY A 746 17.72 9.20 27.80
N TRP A 747 18.70 8.99 28.73
CA TRP A 747 18.66 9.53 30.09
C TRP A 747 18.71 11.06 30.14
N LEU A 748 19.27 11.71 29.11
CA LEU A 748 19.29 13.19 29.05
C LEU A 748 17.86 13.76 28.92
N ALA A 749 17.01 13.09 28.16
CA ALA A 749 15.64 13.53 28.01
C ALA A 749 14.80 13.34 29.29
N ASP A 750 15.14 12.35 30.10
CA ASP A 750 14.54 12.15 31.43
C ASP A 750 14.98 13.29 32.40
N ARG A 751 16.22 13.74 32.28
CA ARG A 751 16.80 14.76 33.19
C ARG A 751 16.47 16.19 32.78
N PHE A 752 16.52 16.53 31.51
CA PHE A 752 16.39 17.90 31.01
C PHE A 752 15.04 18.19 30.34
N GLY A 753 14.23 17.18 30.14
CA GLY A 753 12.97 17.23 29.39
C GLY A 753 13.12 17.02 27.89
N GLY A 754 12.27 16.16 27.35
CA GLY A 754 12.35 15.78 25.93
C GLY A 754 12.13 16.94 24.97
N ALA A 755 11.20 17.86 25.26
CA ALA A 755 10.91 19.00 24.39
C ALA A 755 12.02 20.04 24.35
N ARG A 756 12.64 20.36 25.49
CA ARG A 756 13.76 21.32 25.55
C ARG A 756 14.98 20.78 24.81
N LEU A 757 15.31 19.53 25.05
CA LEU A 757 16.41 18.90 24.34
C LEU A 757 16.14 18.80 22.83
N SER A 758 14.92 18.47 22.42
CA SER A 758 14.56 18.43 21.00
C SER A 758 14.71 19.80 20.33
N LEU A 759 14.36 20.89 21.05
CA LEU A 759 14.60 22.24 20.56
C LEU A 759 16.10 22.52 20.33
N GLY A 760 16.92 22.21 21.33
CA GLY A 760 18.41 22.35 21.22
C GLY A 760 18.97 21.50 20.08
N VAL A 761 18.47 20.29 19.92
CA VAL A 761 18.87 19.37 18.84
C VAL A 761 18.55 19.97 17.47
N PHE A 762 17.34 20.50 17.23
CA PHE A 762 17.00 21.08 15.92
C PHE A 762 17.85 22.31 15.60
N ILE A 763 18.19 23.13 16.59
CA ILE A 763 19.11 24.27 16.42
C ILE A 763 20.52 23.75 16.06
N ALA A 764 21.00 22.74 16.77
CA ALA A 764 22.31 22.15 16.52
C ALA A 764 22.36 21.45 15.15
N MET A 765 21.31 20.78 14.73
CA MET A 765 21.20 20.21 13.38
C MET A 765 21.21 21.28 12.31
N THR A 766 20.50 22.41 12.51
CA THR A 766 20.55 23.58 11.63
C THR A 766 21.98 24.08 11.46
N ALA A 767 22.70 24.27 12.57
CA ALA A 767 24.09 24.72 12.56
C ALA A 767 25.02 23.68 11.87
N SER A 768 24.77 22.39 12.10
CA SER A 768 25.55 21.32 11.47
C SER A 768 25.36 21.31 9.94
N VAL A 769 24.14 21.54 9.43
CA VAL A 769 23.90 21.68 7.98
C VAL A 769 24.61 22.93 7.43
N GLY A 770 24.59 24.05 8.15
CA GLY A 770 25.39 25.23 7.79
C GLY A 770 26.88 24.91 7.66
N GLY A 771 27.42 24.12 8.59
CA GLY A 771 28.78 23.60 8.52
C GLY A 771 29.00 22.70 7.32
N VAL A 772 28.06 21.82 6.99
CA VAL A 772 28.13 20.97 5.77
C VAL A 772 28.22 21.84 4.51
N ILE A 773 27.39 22.87 4.37
CA ILE A 773 27.40 23.81 3.24
C ILE A 773 28.77 24.51 3.15
N TRP A 774 29.21 25.07 4.28
CA TRP A 774 30.49 25.79 4.34
C TRP A 774 31.68 24.95 3.90
N PHE A 775 31.80 23.74 4.46
CA PHE A 775 32.94 22.86 4.11
C PHE A 775 32.83 22.20 2.74
N LEU A 776 31.62 22.07 2.21
CA LEU A 776 31.38 21.62 0.86
C LEU A 776 31.87 22.68 -0.15
N GLU A 777 31.59 23.97 0.10
CA GLU A 777 32.07 25.10 -0.73
C GLU A 777 33.58 25.32 -0.58
N ALA A 778 34.10 25.10 0.63
CA ALA A 778 35.54 25.19 0.88
C ALA A 778 36.34 23.97 0.31
N GLY A 779 35.70 22.95 -0.25
CA GLY A 779 36.34 21.74 -0.75
C GLY A 779 37.03 20.90 0.31
N SER A 780 36.69 21.07 1.60
CA SER A 780 37.37 20.40 2.72
C SER A 780 36.64 19.14 3.14
N PHE A 781 37.11 17.96 2.75
CA PHE A 781 36.53 16.68 3.15
C PHE A 781 36.56 16.46 4.68
N PRO A 782 37.67 16.75 5.44
CA PRO A 782 37.64 16.55 6.89
C PRO A 782 36.59 17.42 7.61
N GLY A 783 36.48 18.68 7.21
CA GLY A 783 35.45 19.58 7.77
C GLY A 783 34.02 19.16 7.43
N PHE A 784 33.79 18.83 6.15
CA PHE A 784 32.54 18.29 5.67
C PHE A 784 32.14 17.03 6.45
N PHE A 785 33.07 16.08 6.57
CA PHE A 785 32.84 14.83 7.30
C PHE A 785 32.52 15.08 8.79
N ALA A 786 33.29 15.94 9.46
CA ALA A 786 33.02 16.29 10.85
C ALA A 786 31.63 16.93 11.04
N ALA A 787 31.24 17.86 10.16
CA ALA A 787 29.91 18.49 10.20
C ALA A 787 28.78 17.46 9.98
N VAL A 788 28.97 16.50 9.07
CA VAL A 788 28.02 15.38 8.85
C VAL A 788 27.98 14.47 10.08
N MET A 789 29.09 14.16 10.72
CA MET A 789 29.11 13.37 11.96
C MET A 789 28.35 14.06 13.09
N LEU A 790 28.50 15.38 13.25
CA LEU A 790 27.68 16.16 14.18
C LEU A 790 26.19 16.09 13.85
N LEU A 791 25.84 16.16 12.57
CA LEU A 791 24.46 16.03 12.13
C LEU A 791 23.89 14.65 12.48
N PHE A 792 24.64 13.57 12.27
CA PHE A 792 24.25 12.21 12.70
C PHE A 792 24.13 12.10 14.22
N PHE A 793 25.06 12.66 14.96
CA PHE A 793 25.02 12.67 16.41
C PHE A 793 23.75 13.34 16.93
N PHE A 794 23.46 14.57 16.49
CA PHE A 794 22.29 15.29 16.92
C PHE A 794 20.98 14.65 16.42
N SER A 795 20.96 14.07 15.23
CA SER A 795 19.78 13.32 14.75
C SER A 795 19.49 12.11 15.63
N GLY A 796 20.53 11.41 16.11
CA GLY A 796 20.38 10.30 17.04
C GLY A 796 19.87 10.72 18.42
N VAL A 797 20.42 11.80 18.99
CA VAL A 797 19.92 12.41 20.24
C VAL A 797 18.45 12.83 20.06
N GLY A 798 18.15 13.55 18.96
CA GLY A 798 16.80 13.98 18.63
C GLY A 798 15.82 12.81 18.46
N ASN A 799 16.27 11.71 17.91
CA ASN A 799 15.49 10.51 17.77
C ASN A 799 15.06 9.91 19.12
N ALA A 800 15.94 9.95 20.13
CA ALA A 800 15.60 9.53 21.50
C ALA A 800 14.63 10.52 22.15
N THR A 801 14.90 11.83 22.04
CA THR A 801 14.13 12.88 22.74
C THR A 801 12.72 13.04 22.17
N THR A 802 12.55 13.07 20.85
CA THR A 802 11.22 13.16 20.22
C THR A 802 10.39 11.91 20.47
N PHE A 803 11.01 10.73 20.52
CA PHE A 803 10.33 9.48 20.85
C PHE A 803 9.75 9.51 22.28
N GLN A 804 10.50 10.06 23.25
CA GLN A 804 10.06 10.20 24.65
C GLN A 804 8.97 11.28 24.83
N MET A 805 8.90 12.27 23.95
CA MET A 805 7.83 13.29 24.00
C MET A 805 6.44 12.66 23.78
N ILE A 806 6.31 11.62 22.96
CA ILE A 806 5.01 11.05 22.59
C ILE A 806 4.22 10.56 23.82
N PRO A 807 4.74 9.66 24.67
CA PRO A 807 4.02 9.26 25.88
C PRO A 807 3.73 10.42 26.83
N ALA A 808 4.65 11.38 26.95
CA ALA A 808 4.47 12.55 27.81
C ALA A 808 3.31 13.44 27.33
N ILE A 809 3.20 13.68 26.01
CA ILE A 809 2.11 14.44 25.40
C ILE A 809 0.76 13.73 25.64
N TRP A 810 0.69 12.42 25.40
CA TRP A 810 -0.56 11.66 25.54
C TRP A 810 -1.03 11.56 26.99
N ARG A 811 -0.12 11.43 27.95
CA ARG A 811 -0.48 11.49 29.37
C ARG A 811 -1.05 12.84 29.78
N GLN A 812 -0.57 13.94 29.19
CA GLN A 812 -1.07 15.27 29.49
C GLN A 812 -2.33 15.66 28.74
N THR A 813 -2.62 15.06 27.60
CA THR A 813 -3.81 15.37 26.78
C THR A 813 -4.95 14.41 27.04
N VAL A 814 -4.69 13.10 26.95
CA VAL A 814 -5.70 12.04 27.11
C VAL A 814 -5.77 11.57 28.56
N GLY A 815 -4.63 11.43 29.23
CA GLY A 815 -4.57 10.96 30.61
C GLY A 815 -5.19 11.89 31.63
N ARG A 816 -5.19 13.21 31.38
CA ARG A 816 -5.89 14.21 32.22
C ARG A 816 -7.41 14.01 32.23
N ALA A 817 -7.97 13.39 31.20
CA ALA A 817 -9.39 13.04 31.14
C ALA A 817 -9.76 11.77 31.93
N GLY A 818 -8.83 11.23 32.74
CA GLY A 818 -9.08 10.07 33.62
C GLY A 818 -8.82 8.69 33.00
N ASP A 819 -8.34 8.60 31.76
CA ASP A 819 -8.09 7.34 31.07
C ASP A 819 -6.60 7.15 30.71
N ALA A 820 -5.79 6.84 31.73
CA ALA A 820 -4.36 6.60 31.57
C ALA A 820 -4.07 5.37 30.66
N ALA A 821 -4.92 4.33 30.71
CA ALA A 821 -4.75 3.15 29.88
C ALA A 821 -5.00 3.46 28.39
N ARG A 822 -5.94 4.35 28.09
CA ARG A 822 -6.18 4.84 26.73
C ARG A 822 -5.02 5.71 26.24
N ALA A 823 -4.50 6.58 27.11
CA ALA A 823 -3.34 7.42 26.78
C ALA A 823 -2.12 6.57 26.38
N ASP A 824 -1.83 5.49 27.12
CA ASP A 824 -0.73 4.58 26.83
C ASP A 824 -0.95 3.78 25.52
N ARG A 825 -2.19 3.36 25.24
CA ARG A 825 -2.54 2.67 23.96
C ARG A 825 -2.41 3.60 22.75
N GLU A 826 -2.99 4.81 22.85
CA GLU A 826 -2.89 5.80 21.76
C GLU A 826 -1.43 6.24 21.55
N ALA A 827 -0.64 6.43 22.60
CA ALA A 827 0.77 6.77 22.47
C ALA A 827 1.57 5.67 21.73
N ALA A 828 1.31 4.41 22.00
CA ALA A 828 1.95 3.30 21.31
C ALA A 828 1.60 3.27 19.81
N ALA A 829 0.33 3.54 19.46
CA ALA A 829 -0.11 3.65 18.08
C ALA A 829 0.55 4.83 17.35
N VAL A 830 0.68 5.98 18.02
CA VAL A 830 1.35 7.18 17.46
C VAL A 830 2.83 6.92 17.23
N ILE A 831 3.52 6.23 18.12
CA ILE A 831 4.92 5.83 17.93
C ILE A 831 5.08 5.01 16.63
N GLY A 832 4.20 4.05 16.39
CA GLY A 832 4.20 3.25 15.16
C GLY A 832 3.98 4.11 13.92
N PHE A 833 2.94 4.92 13.93
CA PHE A 833 2.57 5.77 12.80
C PHE A 833 3.60 6.86 12.49
N THR A 834 4.09 7.59 13.51
CA THR A 834 5.11 8.62 13.32
C THR A 834 6.41 8.03 12.78
N SER A 835 6.77 6.79 13.19
CA SER A 835 7.94 6.10 12.65
C SER A 835 7.79 5.73 11.17
N ALA A 836 6.58 5.43 10.71
CA ALA A 836 6.31 5.16 9.32
C ALA A 836 6.42 6.44 8.47
N ILE A 837 5.82 7.55 8.93
CA ILE A 837 5.92 8.84 8.24
C ILE A 837 7.38 9.33 8.21
N ALA A 838 8.10 9.23 9.34
CA ALA A 838 9.49 9.65 9.41
C ALA A 838 10.41 8.83 8.48
N ALA A 839 10.11 7.56 8.23
CA ALA A 839 10.90 6.72 7.33
C ALA A 839 10.92 7.23 5.88
N PHE A 840 9.94 8.06 5.45
CA PHE A 840 9.99 8.74 4.16
C PHE A 840 11.20 9.70 4.02
N GLY A 841 11.86 10.08 5.11
CA GLY A 841 13.14 10.79 5.04
C GLY A 841 14.19 10.05 4.21
N ALA A 842 14.18 8.73 4.22
CA ALA A 842 15.06 7.90 3.40
C ALA A 842 14.79 8.03 1.89
N PHE A 843 13.60 8.50 1.51
CA PHE A 843 13.26 8.85 0.13
C PHE A 843 13.55 10.31 -0.18
N PHE A 844 13.05 11.24 0.66
CA PHE A 844 13.12 12.66 0.35
C PHE A 844 14.54 13.22 0.34
N ILE A 845 15.41 12.80 1.25
CA ILE A 845 16.76 13.35 1.37
C ILE A 845 17.64 12.98 0.16
N PRO A 846 17.80 11.71 -0.24
CA PRO A 846 18.56 11.39 -1.44
C PRO A 846 17.97 12.02 -2.70
N LYS A 847 16.61 12.04 -2.81
CA LYS A 847 15.97 12.66 -3.97
C LYS A 847 16.15 14.18 -4.02
N ALA A 848 16.15 14.86 -2.86
CA ALA A 848 16.45 16.28 -2.79
C ALA A 848 17.90 16.57 -3.25
N TYR A 849 18.88 15.73 -2.87
CA TYR A 849 20.24 15.85 -3.38
C TYR A 849 20.30 15.69 -4.90
N GLY A 850 19.67 14.63 -5.43
CA GLY A 850 19.63 14.40 -6.88
C GLY A 850 18.99 15.58 -7.64
N ALA A 851 17.84 16.07 -7.18
CA ALA A 851 17.16 17.21 -7.77
C ALA A 851 17.97 18.52 -7.67
N SER A 852 18.64 18.76 -6.54
CA SER A 852 19.50 19.93 -6.33
C SER A 852 20.69 19.91 -7.30
N ILE A 853 21.37 18.78 -7.39
CA ILE A 853 22.53 18.62 -8.27
C ILE A 853 22.14 18.73 -9.75
N ALA A 854 21.00 18.14 -10.13
CA ALA A 854 20.49 18.26 -11.49
C ALA A 854 20.12 19.71 -11.87
N ALA A 855 19.59 20.49 -10.91
CA ALA A 855 19.15 21.87 -11.15
C ALA A 855 20.29 22.89 -11.06
N THR A 856 21.27 22.70 -10.16
CA THR A 856 22.26 23.74 -9.79
C THR A 856 23.71 23.24 -9.83
N ALA A 857 23.95 22.00 -10.27
CA ALA A 857 25.25 21.31 -10.20
C ALA A 857 25.83 21.23 -8.76
N SER A 858 25.03 21.51 -7.72
CA SER A 858 25.42 21.50 -6.32
C SER A 858 24.32 20.92 -5.44
N ALA A 859 24.71 20.32 -4.30
CA ALA A 859 23.77 19.85 -3.28
C ALA A 859 23.23 20.98 -2.39
N ASN A 860 23.75 22.21 -2.52
CA ASN A 860 23.49 23.31 -1.58
C ASN A 860 22.01 23.68 -1.50
N LEU A 861 21.26 23.67 -2.61
CA LEU A 861 19.83 24.00 -2.60
C LEU A 861 19.03 23.02 -1.69
N ALA A 862 19.34 21.72 -1.76
CA ALA A 862 18.74 20.74 -0.87
C ALA A 862 19.12 20.96 0.60
N LEU A 863 20.39 21.27 0.87
CA LEU A 863 20.91 21.55 2.21
C LEU A 863 20.25 22.79 2.82
N TRP A 864 20.05 23.87 2.06
CA TRP A 864 19.27 25.03 2.48
C TRP A 864 17.82 24.66 2.81
N GLY A 865 17.21 23.79 2.01
CA GLY A 865 15.88 23.26 2.28
C GLY A 865 15.82 22.50 3.62
N PHE A 866 16.82 21.65 3.92
CA PHE A 866 16.89 20.92 5.20
C PHE A 866 17.10 21.88 6.37
N MET A 867 17.91 22.90 6.22
CA MET A 867 18.11 23.92 7.25
C MET A 867 16.81 24.65 7.60
N LEU A 868 16.03 25.07 6.60
CA LEU A 868 14.71 25.67 6.79
C LEU A 868 13.73 24.69 7.45
N PHE A 869 13.79 23.42 7.07
CA PHE A 869 12.98 22.38 7.68
C PHE A 869 13.30 22.19 9.18
N TYR A 870 14.58 22.17 9.57
CA TYR A 870 14.95 22.07 11.00
C TYR A 870 14.59 23.32 11.78
N LEU A 871 14.71 24.51 11.18
CA LEU A 871 14.21 25.76 11.79
C LEU A 871 12.70 25.69 12.00
N SER A 872 11.92 25.12 11.08
CA SER A 872 10.48 24.91 11.26
C SER A 872 10.19 23.94 12.40
N CYS A 873 10.99 22.88 12.56
CA CYS A 873 10.88 21.93 13.66
C CYS A 873 11.22 22.60 15.00
N ALA A 874 12.26 23.42 15.05
CA ALA A 874 12.63 24.19 16.23
C ALA A 874 11.53 25.18 16.63
N ALA A 875 11.03 25.98 15.67
CA ALA A 875 9.95 26.94 15.89
C ALA A 875 8.67 26.25 16.42
N LEU A 876 8.30 25.14 15.83
CA LEU A 876 7.14 24.35 16.22
C LEU A 876 7.32 23.74 17.60
N THR A 877 8.50 23.19 17.92
CA THR A 877 8.81 22.64 19.24
C THR A 877 8.74 23.74 20.31
N PHE A 878 9.32 24.89 20.03
CA PHE A 878 9.25 26.05 20.95
C PHE A 878 7.80 26.53 21.15
N ALA A 879 7.08 26.80 20.05
CA ALA A 879 5.73 27.40 20.09
C ALA A 879 4.68 26.51 20.77
N VAL A 880 4.78 25.16 20.62
CA VAL A 880 3.75 24.24 21.14
C VAL A 880 4.14 23.63 22.48
N TYR A 881 5.42 23.28 22.68
CA TYR A 881 5.82 22.43 23.82
C TYR A 881 6.68 23.14 24.86
N VAL A 882 7.56 24.09 24.47
CA VAL A 882 8.60 24.64 25.36
C VAL A 882 8.25 26.01 25.95
N ARG A 883 7.55 26.88 25.20
CA ARG A 883 7.24 28.24 25.65
C ARG A 883 6.49 28.25 26.98
N PRO A 884 6.53 29.36 27.76
CA PRO A 884 5.70 29.52 28.96
C PRO A 884 4.21 29.29 28.60
N GLY A 885 3.54 28.37 29.30
CA GLY A 885 2.19 27.90 28.94
C GLY A 885 2.14 26.80 27.87
N GLY A 886 3.28 26.35 27.32
CA GLY A 886 3.37 25.19 26.42
C GLY A 886 3.00 23.88 27.12
N LEU A 887 2.54 22.88 26.33
CA LEU A 887 1.96 21.67 26.85
C LEU A 887 2.87 20.89 27.82
N LEU A 888 4.19 20.84 27.58
CA LEU A 888 5.16 20.11 28.40
C LEU A 888 5.93 20.99 29.37
N HIS A 889 5.78 22.32 29.30
CA HIS A 889 6.58 23.26 30.09
C HIS A 889 6.51 23.04 31.61
N ALA A 890 5.31 22.86 32.15
CA ALA A 890 5.10 22.66 33.60
C ALA A 890 5.62 21.29 34.08
N ALA A 891 5.40 20.24 33.29
CA ALA A 891 5.79 18.88 33.62
C ALA A 891 7.31 18.69 33.59
N GLU A 892 8.00 19.30 32.63
CA GLU A 892 9.46 19.23 32.52
C GLU A 892 10.17 20.04 33.60
N ARG A 893 9.58 21.13 34.10
CA ARG A 893 10.12 21.87 35.26
C ARG A 893 10.04 21.07 36.56
N GLN A 894 8.96 20.32 36.75
CA GLN A 894 8.79 19.48 37.96
C GLN A 894 9.71 18.26 37.92
N GLY A 895 9.95 17.67 36.73
CA GLY A 895 10.90 16.56 36.55
C GLY A 895 12.36 16.97 36.73
N ALA A 896 12.75 18.17 36.29
CA ALA A 896 14.10 18.71 36.46
C ALA A 896 14.44 19.13 37.90
N ALA A 897 13.42 19.28 38.75
CA ALA A 897 13.58 19.62 40.16
C ALA A 897 13.67 18.39 41.09
N ARG A 898 13.45 17.20 40.59
CA ARG A 898 13.65 15.88 41.23
C ARG A 898 14.96 15.25 40.72
#